data_53ece2266ce0660aa22c7e16fa7a1f5f
#
_entry.id   53ece2266ce0660aa22c7e16fa7a1f5f
#
_cell.length_a   1.000
_cell.length_b   1.000
_cell.length_c   1.000
_cell.angle_alpha   90.00
_cell.angle_beta   90.00
_cell.angle_gamma   90.00
#
_symmetry.space_group_name_H-M   'P 1'
#
loop_
_entity.id
_entity.type
_entity.pdbx_description
1 polymer ?
#
loop_
_entity_poly.entity_id
_entity_poly.type
_entity_poly.pdbx_seq_one_letter_code
_entity_poly.pdbx_strand_id
1 'polypeptide(L)'
;VDEINKNPDLLPNITLGYHVYDTCGDPKLAIGSVLQILSGPGEPVPNYSCRGKGEIAGFIGDQSAVTSLPIAQLLGIYGYSQISYGATDPVLNDRTLYPHYFSTGPNEHIQHVAIAELVERLGWTWVIILALGDDRGERESKNLRDEINKHGGCVDFIGTLTDDETTSKRTLTRIQQSTAEVVVLGGGLFKSVSLIMLVESKIKDKTLVIPVTWVPIMADKLFNGSLQFRELFHLFRNILTEYDEYALAAKEDLLHKDILSYVYLCFTHDEEKDALFYHVYGSFYQNHSCSEQLVGFSNLNHRVYRAVNGLAQAEHNMLSSTGKSHHKDIRKNIHRTQLHRHLTNLRLTEAGGTEIDFNNLKNSPSKYEIISWSVFANSSPETFQAKVGEYFCSLEIDIRNIFWKKNTNNQVPKARCSDSCEPGFRQATRTGFFTCCYDCVRCSEGEISNRTDSESCIPCPKLEWSNWNRTQCIAKREDFLSFTNEMSIFFSAASAVFFLAVLVILGVFIAHRETPIVRANNRSLSFFLLVSIKLSFLSVFLFLGRPVDITCMLRIITFGITFSIAVSSLLAKTIMVCVAFKATKPGSSWRKWLGVKLSNSVVLFCSSIQIIICMTWLAISPPFQELDIHTSPGTIIIQCNEGSAIGF
;
A
#
# COMPACT_ATOMS: atom_id res chain seq x y z
N VAL A 1 42.69 23.01 -10.59
CA VAL A 1 43.99 22.65 -11.18
C VAL A 1 45.07 23.50 -10.56
N ASP A 2 44.91 24.83 -10.51
CA ASP A 2 45.91 25.75 -9.94
C ASP A 2 46.17 25.48 -8.45
N GLU A 3 45.14 25.15 -7.68
CA GLU A 3 45.25 24.72 -6.28
C GLU A 3 46.10 23.45 -6.17
N ILE A 4 45.85 22.45 -7.02
CA ILE A 4 46.60 21.18 -7.07
C ILE A 4 48.06 21.46 -7.41
N ASN A 5 48.32 22.33 -8.40
CA ASN A 5 49.67 22.66 -8.82
C ASN A 5 50.47 23.49 -7.78
N LYS A 6 49.78 24.16 -6.86
CA LYS A 6 50.40 24.87 -5.74
C LYS A 6 50.65 23.96 -4.52
N ASN A 7 50.04 22.79 -4.47
CA ASN A 7 50.17 21.87 -3.36
C ASN A 7 51.46 21.03 -3.51
N PRO A 8 52.47 21.19 -2.62
CA PRO A 8 53.72 20.45 -2.72
C PRO A 8 53.61 18.96 -2.42
N ASP A 9 52.55 18.56 -1.71
CA ASP A 9 52.33 17.17 -1.28
C ASP A 9 51.57 16.34 -2.33
N LEU A 10 50.86 17.01 -3.26
CA LEU A 10 50.10 16.36 -4.32
C LEU A 10 50.80 16.56 -5.67
N LEU A 11 51.18 15.44 -6.31
CA LEU A 11 51.90 15.45 -7.61
C LEU A 11 53.20 16.29 -7.62
N PRO A 12 54.15 16.05 -6.70
CA PRO A 12 55.38 16.85 -6.64
C PRO A 12 56.15 16.78 -7.97
N ASN A 13 56.57 17.95 -8.49
CA ASN A 13 57.26 18.12 -9.75
C ASN A 13 56.46 17.76 -11.02
N ILE A 14 55.14 17.67 -10.91
CA ILE A 14 54.25 17.47 -12.05
C ILE A 14 53.22 18.58 -12.07
N THR A 15 53.12 19.24 -13.24
CA THR A 15 52.13 20.29 -13.46
C THR A 15 50.96 19.71 -14.26
N LEU A 16 49.76 19.82 -13.73
CA LEU A 16 48.52 19.47 -14.45
C LEU A 16 48.12 20.63 -15.34
N GLY A 17 47.78 20.31 -16.59
CA GLY A 17 47.08 21.22 -17.50
C GLY A 17 45.71 20.68 -17.82
N TYR A 18 44.92 21.44 -18.55
CA TYR A 18 43.61 21.03 -19.02
C TYR A 18 43.29 21.56 -20.41
N HIS A 19 42.45 20.82 -21.12
CA HIS A 19 41.83 21.25 -22.37
C HIS A 19 40.31 21.11 -22.21
N VAL A 20 39.56 22.15 -22.58
CA VAL A 20 38.10 22.17 -22.50
C VAL A 20 37.50 22.09 -23.91
N TYR A 21 36.54 21.19 -24.08
CA TYR A 21 35.81 21.03 -25.34
C TYR A 21 34.31 21.06 -25.02
N ASP A 22 33.54 21.72 -25.87
CA ASP A 22 32.09 21.74 -25.76
C ASP A 22 31.50 20.63 -26.64
N THR A 23 30.73 19.73 -26.05
CA THR A 23 30.03 18.66 -26.75
C THR A 23 28.65 19.09 -27.28
N CYS A 24 28.17 20.28 -26.87
CA CYS A 24 26.81 20.78 -27.17
C CYS A 24 25.70 19.75 -26.87
N GLY A 25 25.98 18.73 -26.03
CA GLY A 25 25.08 17.61 -25.78
C GLY A 25 24.89 16.67 -26.99
N ASP A 26 25.69 16.79 -28.03
CA ASP A 26 25.65 15.94 -29.21
C ASP A 26 26.68 14.80 -29.11
N PRO A 27 26.25 13.52 -29.19
CA PRO A 27 27.17 12.38 -29.17
C PRO A 27 28.26 12.42 -30.25
N LYS A 28 27.97 12.97 -31.42
CA LYS A 28 28.94 13.08 -32.53
C LYS A 28 30.02 14.08 -32.21
N LEU A 29 29.65 15.23 -31.68
CA LEU A 29 30.62 16.25 -31.23
C LEU A 29 31.44 15.74 -30.03
N ALA A 30 30.83 15.00 -29.12
CA ALA A 30 31.51 14.36 -28.00
C ALA A 30 32.61 13.39 -28.47
N ILE A 31 32.26 12.47 -29.41
CA ILE A 31 33.26 11.56 -30.02
C ILE A 31 34.35 12.36 -30.75
N GLY A 32 33.94 13.36 -31.55
CA GLY A 32 34.88 14.24 -32.26
C GLY A 32 35.87 14.93 -31.32
N SER A 33 35.40 15.46 -30.20
CA SER A 33 36.22 16.08 -29.16
C SER A 33 37.24 15.11 -28.56
N VAL A 34 36.81 13.88 -28.24
CA VAL A 34 37.74 12.84 -27.73
C VAL A 34 38.79 12.50 -28.78
N LEU A 35 38.41 12.27 -30.02
CA LEU A 35 39.32 11.97 -31.12
C LEU A 35 40.32 13.13 -31.34
N GLN A 36 39.87 14.37 -31.24
CA GLN A 36 40.71 15.55 -31.32
C GLN A 36 41.74 15.64 -30.18
N ILE A 37 41.31 15.31 -28.96
CA ILE A 37 42.22 15.20 -27.81
C ILE A 37 43.26 14.09 -28.04
N LEU A 38 42.85 12.94 -28.55
CA LEU A 38 43.72 11.81 -28.81
C LEU A 38 44.67 12.05 -29.98
N SER A 39 44.27 12.73 -31.06
CA SER A 39 45.08 12.98 -32.25
C SER A 39 45.86 14.31 -32.23
N GLY A 40 45.43 15.30 -31.45
CA GLY A 40 46.03 16.64 -31.34
C GLY A 40 45.29 17.72 -32.14
N PRO A 41 45.70 18.97 -31.98
CA PRO A 41 45.06 20.07 -32.68
C PRO A 41 45.18 19.93 -34.19
N GLY A 42 44.07 20.11 -34.90
CA GLY A 42 43.90 19.93 -36.34
C GLY A 42 42.75 18.97 -36.65
N GLU A 43 42.71 18.43 -37.85
CA GLU A 43 41.69 17.41 -38.17
C GLU A 43 41.92 16.14 -37.36
N PRO A 44 40.85 15.55 -36.79
CA PRO A 44 40.97 14.36 -35.95
C PRO A 44 41.36 13.15 -36.79
N VAL A 45 42.59 12.67 -36.58
CA VAL A 45 43.09 11.44 -37.21
C VAL A 45 43.24 10.39 -36.11
N PRO A 46 42.39 9.34 -36.08
CA PRO A 46 42.47 8.29 -35.08
C PRO A 46 43.85 7.59 -35.09
N ASN A 47 44.39 7.32 -33.90
CA ASN A 47 45.68 6.65 -33.67
C ASN A 47 46.93 7.34 -34.19
N TYR A 48 46.83 8.59 -34.67
CA TYR A 48 47.96 9.31 -35.19
C TYR A 48 48.14 10.67 -34.48
N SER A 49 49.30 10.93 -33.96
CA SER A 49 49.65 12.22 -33.34
C SER A 49 50.86 12.81 -34.02
N CYS A 50 50.67 13.93 -34.73
CA CYS A 50 51.72 14.64 -35.43
C CYS A 50 52.52 15.60 -34.57
N ARG A 51 52.11 15.88 -33.34
CA ARG A 51 52.78 16.86 -32.44
C ARG A 51 53.06 16.22 -31.09
N GLY A 52 54.20 16.53 -30.49
CA GLY A 52 54.52 16.14 -29.13
C GLY A 52 53.48 16.69 -28.17
N LYS A 53 52.70 15.79 -27.59
CA LYS A 53 51.70 16.11 -26.58
C LYS A 53 52.22 15.83 -25.20
N GLY A 54 51.76 16.60 -24.24
CA GLY A 54 51.80 16.19 -22.85
C GLY A 54 51.11 14.82 -22.66
N GLU A 55 51.44 14.13 -21.61
CA GLU A 55 50.79 12.87 -21.27
C GLU A 55 49.35 13.17 -20.82
N ILE A 56 48.36 12.46 -21.40
CA ILE A 56 46.96 12.60 -21.01
C ILE A 56 46.75 11.76 -19.76
N ALA A 57 46.40 12.41 -18.64
CA ALA A 57 46.08 11.73 -17.39
C ALA A 57 44.71 11.03 -17.43
N GLY A 58 43.68 11.66 -17.94
CA GLY A 58 42.34 11.11 -18.06
C GLY A 58 41.37 12.12 -18.68
N PHE A 59 40.13 11.71 -18.74
CA PHE A 59 39.02 12.49 -19.32
C PHE A 59 37.97 12.75 -18.24
N ILE A 60 37.51 14.00 -18.16
CA ILE A 60 36.43 14.42 -17.29
C ILE A 60 35.27 14.88 -18.18
N GLY A 61 34.16 14.24 -18.09
CA GLY A 61 32.95 14.49 -18.91
C GLY A 61 32.17 13.22 -19.18
N ASP A 62 30.91 13.30 -19.53
CA ASP A 62 30.11 14.49 -19.76
C ASP A 62 28.98 14.54 -18.71
N GLN A 63 28.09 15.53 -18.81
CA GLN A 63 26.93 15.67 -17.93
C GLN A 63 25.84 14.66 -18.29
N SER A 64 25.64 14.42 -19.58
CA SER A 64 24.58 13.55 -20.10
C SER A 64 25.05 12.10 -20.28
N ALA A 65 24.18 11.13 -20.00
CA ALA A 65 24.44 9.73 -20.33
C ALA A 65 24.54 9.50 -21.85
N VAL A 66 23.78 10.26 -22.63
CA VAL A 66 23.76 10.15 -24.11
C VAL A 66 25.13 10.47 -24.73
N THR A 67 25.85 11.43 -24.17
CA THR A 67 27.20 11.78 -24.59
C THR A 67 28.28 10.96 -23.88
N SER A 68 28.07 10.66 -22.58
CA SER A 68 29.06 9.93 -21.78
C SER A 68 29.24 8.46 -22.21
N LEU A 69 28.18 7.81 -22.68
CA LEU A 69 28.21 6.40 -23.10
C LEU A 69 29.11 6.16 -24.31
N PRO A 70 28.99 6.89 -25.43
CA PRO A 70 29.89 6.73 -26.56
C PRO A 70 31.34 7.15 -26.22
N ILE A 71 31.54 8.16 -25.34
CA ILE A 71 32.86 8.49 -24.82
C ILE A 71 33.43 7.29 -24.05
N ALA A 72 32.68 6.66 -23.15
CA ALA A 72 33.14 5.51 -22.37
C ALA A 72 33.52 4.32 -23.26
N GLN A 73 32.73 4.05 -24.31
CA GLN A 73 33.03 3.01 -25.29
C GLN A 73 34.32 3.28 -26.01
N LEU A 74 34.53 4.51 -26.50
CA LEU A 74 35.71 4.87 -27.22
C LEU A 74 36.95 4.85 -26.32
N LEU A 75 36.90 5.47 -25.15
CA LEU A 75 38.02 5.54 -24.20
C LEU A 75 38.37 4.15 -23.64
N GLY A 76 37.41 3.27 -23.47
CA GLY A 76 37.63 1.88 -23.08
C GLY A 76 38.55 1.12 -24.04
N ILE A 77 38.45 1.37 -25.36
CA ILE A 77 39.32 0.77 -26.38
C ILE A 77 40.77 1.28 -26.21
N TYR A 78 40.95 2.55 -25.88
CA TYR A 78 42.27 3.15 -25.69
C TYR A 78 42.86 2.96 -24.29
N GLY A 79 42.05 2.44 -23.33
CA GLY A 79 42.47 2.25 -21.94
C GLY A 79 42.55 3.50 -21.10
N TYR A 80 41.91 4.61 -21.49
CA TYR A 80 41.84 5.83 -20.71
C TYR A 80 40.67 5.85 -19.76
N SER A 81 40.89 6.37 -18.55
CA SER A 81 39.84 6.57 -17.57
C SER A 81 39.01 7.80 -17.88
N GLN A 82 37.69 7.66 -17.76
CA GLN A 82 36.70 8.72 -17.85
C GLN A 82 36.02 8.91 -16.49
N ILE A 83 35.89 10.14 -16.04
CA ILE A 83 35.08 10.50 -14.87
C ILE A 83 33.98 11.44 -15.32
N SER A 84 32.74 10.93 -15.36
CA SER A 84 31.54 11.73 -15.62
C SER A 84 31.12 12.49 -14.36
N TYR A 85 30.61 13.70 -14.54
CA TYR A 85 30.11 14.52 -13.43
C TYR A 85 28.57 14.61 -13.39
N GLY A 86 27.87 13.98 -14.32
CA GLY A 86 26.43 14.11 -14.40
C GLY A 86 25.68 12.90 -14.96
N ALA A 87 26.35 12.01 -15.70
CA ALA A 87 25.69 10.85 -16.29
C ALA A 87 25.31 9.82 -15.19
N THR A 88 24.06 9.47 -15.17
CA THR A 88 23.42 8.69 -14.10
C THR A 88 22.88 7.35 -14.60
N ASP A 89 23.02 7.03 -15.90
CA ASP A 89 22.52 5.80 -16.50
C ASP A 89 23.12 4.56 -15.82
N PRO A 90 22.28 3.65 -15.28
CA PRO A 90 22.75 2.43 -14.62
C PRO A 90 23.61 1.51 -15.50
N VAL A 91 23.46 1.59 -16.82
CA VAL A 91 24.26 0.81 -17.78
C VAL A 91 25.76 1.15 -17.66
N LEU A 92 26.08 2.42 -17.41
CA LEU A 92 27.46 2.88 -17.23
C LEU A 92 28.12 2.36 -15.94
N ASN A 93 27.34 1.82 -15.01
CA ASN A 93 27.85 1.21 -13.77
C ASN A 93 28.27 -0.25 -13.95
N ASP A 94 28.06 -0.85 -15.12
CA ASP A 94 28.52 -2.20 -15.40
C ASP A 94 30.03 -2.21 -15.65
N ARG A 95 30.79 -2.65 -14.65
CA ARG A 95 32.25 -2.73 -14.69
C ARG A 95 32.79 -3.76 -15.69
N THR A 96 31.98 -4.67 -16.15
CA THR A 96 32.37 -5.64 -17.18
C THR A 96 32.38 -5.00 -18.58
N LEU A 97 31.42 -4.10 -18.82
CA LEU A 97 31.30 -3.37 -20.08
C LEU A 97 32.13 -2.08 -20.08
N TYR A 98 32.18 -1.36 -18.94
CA TYR A 98 32.82 -0.06 -18.80
C TYR A 98 33.82 -0.04 -17.64
N PRO A 99 34.94 -0.80 -17.71
CA PRO A 99 35.89 -0.89 -16.59
C PRO A 99 36.62 0.43 -16.31
N HIS A 100 36.76 1.30 -17.30
CA HIS A 100 37.43 2.58 -17.22
C HIS A 100 36.53 3.80 -16.94
N TYR A 101 35.22 3.55 -16.75
CA TYR A 101 34.25 4.59 -16.47
C TYR A 101 34.04 4.78 -14.98
N PHE A 102 34.02 6.04 -14.54
CA PHE A 102 33.73 6.50 -13.18
C PHE A 102 32.74 7.65 -13.24
N SER A 103 32.07 7.93 -12.12
CA SER A 103 31.15 9.06 -12.03
C SER A 103 31.24 9.72 -10.65
N THR A 104 31.10 11.04 -10.63
CA THR A 104 30.87 11.84 -9.42
C THR A 104 29.41 12.33 -9.35
N GLY A 105 28.60 11.92 -10.33
CA GLY A 105 27.16 12.23 -10.40
C GLY A 105 26.33 11.54 -9.32
N PRO A 106 25.08 11.96 -9.13
CA PRO A 106 24.18 11.36 -8.15
C PRO A 106 23.79 9.94 -8.58
N ASN A 107 23.44 9.13 -7.60
CA ASN A 107 22.86 7.83 -7.88
C ASN A 107 21.33 7.98 -8.08
N GLU A 108 20.87 7.88 -9.32
CA GLU A 108 19.44 7.97 -9.66
C GLU A 108 18.58 6.92 -8.94
N HIS A 109 19.10 5.72 -8.78
CA HIS A 109 18.36 4.68 -8.11
C HIS A 109 18.00 5.04 -6.67
N ILE A 110 18.97 5.63 -5.92
CA ILE A 110 18.71 6.10 -4.55
C ILE A 110 17.66 7.21 -4.55
N GLN A 111 17.69 8.09 -5.54
CA GLN A 111 16.66 9.13 -5.69
C GLN A 111 15.28 8.53 -5.97
N HIS A 112 15.18 7.52 -6.84
CA HIS A 112 13.91 6.84 -7.13
C HIS A 112 13.33 6.17 -5.88
N VAL A 113 14.18 5.51 -5.08
CA VAL A 113 13.78 4.94 -3.79
C VAL A 113 13.30 6.04 -2.84
N ALA A 114 14.03 7.14 -2.72
CA ALA A 114 13.65 8.26 -1.86
C ALA A 114 12.30 8.89 -2.27
N ILE A 115 12.05 9.02 -3.59
CA ILE A 115 10.76 9.50 -4.10
C ILE A 115 9.65 8.49 -3.80
N ALA A 116 9.90 7.19 -3.98
CA ALA A 116 8.92 6.14 -3.68
C ALA A 116 8.55 6.09 -2.18
N GLU A 117 9.54 6.20 -1.29
CA GLU A 117 9.31 6.33 0.16
C GLU A 117 8.53 7.61 0.52
N LEU A 118 8.77 8.72 -0.18
CA LEU A 118 8.02 9.96 0.02
C LEU A 118 6.55 9.76 -0.38
N VAL A 119 6.29 9.14 -1.51
CA VAL A 119 4.95 8.81 -2.01
C VAL A 119 4.21 7.92 -1.01
N GLU A 120 4.87 6.87 -0.51
CA GLU A 120 4.33 5.97 0.52
C GLU A 120 4.04 6.73 1.84
N ARG A 121 5.01 7.51 2.33
CA ARG A 121 4.91 8.24 3.61
C ARG A 121 3.79 9.27 3.63
N LEU A 122 3.48 9.89 2.49
CA LEU A 122 2.38 10.84 2.33
C LEU A 122 1.04 10.15 2.04
N GLY A 123 1.03 8.82 1.91
CA GLY A 123 -0.16 8.03 1.63
C GLY A 123 -0.71 8.24 0.21
N TRP A 124 0.15 8.59 -0.73
CA TRP A 124 -0.17 8.74 -2.13
C TRP A 124 -0.09 7.39 -2.84
N THR A 125 -1.23 6.80 -3.13
CA THR A 125 -1.30 5.51 -3.82
C THR A 125 -1.57 5.63 -5.32
N TRP A 126 -1.79 6.86 -5.82
CA TRP A 126 -2.16 7.12 -7.20
C TRP A 126 -1.49 8.36 -7.73
N VAL A 127 -0.46 8.19 -8.55
CA VAL A 127 0.38 9.29 -9.06
C VAL A 127 0.55 9.20 -10.58
N ILE A 128 0.93 10.31 -11.21
CA ILE A 128 1.34 10.37 -12.61
C ILE A 128 2.85 10.59 -12.66
N ILE A 129 3.54 9.99 -13.59
CA ILE A 129 4.92 10.34 -13.91
C ILE A 129 4.92 11.17 -15.19
N LEU A 130 5.59 12.31 -15.18
CA LEU A 130 5.77 13.19 -16.34
C LEU A 130 7.26 13.33 -16.65
N ALA A 131 7.67 12.91 -17.84
CA ALA A 131 9.06 12.90 -18.26
C ALA A 131 9.24 13.47 -19.68
N LEU A 132 10.48 13.77 -20.05
CA LEU A 132 10.80 14.06 -21.45
C LEU A 132 10.69 12.80 -22.30
N GLY A 133 10.30 12.96 -23.57
CA GLY A 133 10.17 11.89 -24.54
C GLY A 133 11.49 11.54 -25.21
N ASP A 134 12.57 11.47 -24.43
CA ASP A 134 13.87 10.97 -24.85
C ASP A 134 14.16 9.60 -24.20
N ASP A 135 15.18 8.92 -24.68
CA ASP A 135 15.57 7.59 -24.18
C ASP A 135 15.87 7.57 -22.67
N ARG A 136 16.35 8.70 -22.15
CA ARG A 136 16.62 8.85 -20.72
C ARG A 136 15.34 8.95 -19.93
N GLY A 137 14.44 9.86 -20.31
CA GLY A 137 13.18 10.05 -19.62
C GLY A 137 12.30 8.79 -19.66
N GLU A 138 12.35 8.01 -20.73
CA GLU A 138 11.64 6.73 -20.81
C GLU A 138 12.19 5.70 -19.80
N ARG A 139 13.53 5.56 -19.72
CA ARG A 139 14.16 4.63 -18.75
C ARG A 139 13.93 5.05 -17.31
N GLU A 140 14.16 6.33 -17.01
CA GLU A 140 13.97 6.88 -15.65
C GLU A 140 12.53 6.71 -15.18
N SER A 141 11.56 7.04 -16.02
CA SER A 141 10.14 6.91 -15.66
C SER A 141 9.73 5.46 -15.42
N LYS A 142 10.29 4.52 -16.20
CA LYS A 142 10.05 3.09 -15.99
C LYS A 142 10.62 2.61 -14.65
N ASN A 143 11.87 2.97 -14.36
CA ASN A 143 12.53 2.61 -13.10
C ASN A 143 11.78 3.24 -11.91
N LEU A 144 11.40 4.51 -12.00
CA LEU A 144 10.64 5.21 -10.97
C LEU A 144 9.26 4.58 -10.74
N ARG A 145 8.55 4.20 -11.82
CA ARG A 145 7.29 3.46 -11.71
C ARG A 145 7.47 2.14 -10.97
N ASP A 146 8.53 1.40 -11.31
CA ASP A 146 8.78 0.09 -10.71
C ASP A 146 9.10 0.23 -9.21
N GLU A 147 9.83 1.29 -8.79
CA GLU A 147 10.07 1.59 -7.38
C GLU A 147 8.79 2.04 -6.64
N ILE A 148 7.98 2.93 -7.23
CA ILE A 148 6.69 3.33 -6.65
C ILE A 148 5.78 2.12 -6.46
N ASN A 149 5.73 1.20 -7.43
CA ASN A 149 4.92 -0.02 -7.33
C ASN A 149 5.42 -0.95 -6.21
N LYS A 150 6.72 -1.08 -5.98
CA LYS A 150 7.30 -1.85 -4.85
C LYS A 150 6.87 -1.30 -3.49
N HIS A 151 6.72 0.02 -3.39
CA HIS A 151 6.26 0.72 -2.18
C HIS A 151 4.73 0.80 -2.08
N GLY A 152 3.98 0.01 -2.85
CA GLY A 152 2.53 -0.08 -2.78
C GLY A 152 1.76 1.06 -3.45
N GLY A 153 2.45 1.96 -4.14
CA GLY A 153 1.84 2.96 -5.01
C GLY A 153 1.53 2.42 -6.40
N CYS A 154 0.70 3.11 -7.13
CA CYS A 154 0.40 2.83 -8.54
C CYS A 154 0.56 4.09 -9.37
N VAL A 155 0.99 3.90 -10.61
CA VAL A 155 1.15 4.97 -11.58
C VAL A 155 0.00 4.90 -12.58
N ASP A 156 -0.83 5.94 -12.65
CA ASP A 156 -1.95 6.04 -13.60
C ASP A 156 -1.43 5.88 -15.05
N PHE A 157 -0.50 6.73 -15.42
CA PHE A 157 0.23 6.63 -16.68
C PHE A 157 1.54 7.41 -16.61
N ILE A 158 2.41 7.11 -17.55
CA ILE A 158 3.62 7.89 -17.81
C ILE A 158 3.29 8.84 -18.95
N GLY A 159 3.31 10.16 -18.67
CA GLY A 159 3.17 11.21 -19.66
C GLY A 159 4.54 11.58 -20.20
N THR A 160 4.65 11.69 -21.53
CA THR A 160 5.88 12.15 -22.19
C THR A 160 5.66 13.52 -22.83
N LEU A 161 6.63 14.38 -22.67
CA LEU A 161 6.69 15.70 -23.31
C LEU A 161 7.76 15.65 -24.40
N THR A 162 7.38 16.06 -25.60
CA THR A 162 8.23 16.08 -26.78
C THR A 162 8.31 17.50 -27.34
N ASP A 163 9.22 17.75 -28.27
CA ASP A 163 9.30 19.02 -28.98
C ASP A 163 8.05 19.29 -29.85
N ASP A 164 7.25 18.24 -30.14
CA ASP A 164 5.93 18.42 -30.77
C ASP A 164 4.92 18.96 -29.75
N GLU A 165 4.57 20.22 -29.90
CA GLU A 165 3.63 20.92 -29.03
C GLU A 165 2.24 20.25 -28.99
N THR A 166 1.80 19.67 -30.11
CA THR A 166 0.48 19.05 -30.20
C THR A 166 0.39 17.78 -29.36
N THR A 167 1.43 16.97 -29.38
CA THR A 167 1.55 15.74 -28.55
C THR A 167 1.67 16.10 -27.07
N SER A 168 2.53 17.06 -26.75
CA SER A 168 2.73 17.57 -25.39
C SER A 168 1.43 18.16 -24.82
N LYS A 169 0.68 18.92 -25.60
CA LYS A 169 -0.62 19.48 -25.21
C LYS A 169 -1.66 18.39 -24.92
N ARG A 170 -1.68 17.30 -25.70
CA ARG A 170 -2.57 16.14 -25.44
C ARG A 170 -2.20 15.45 -24.12
N THR A 171 -0.92 15.19 -23.90
CA THR A 171 -0.42 14.62 -22.65
C THR A 171 -0.82 15.46 -21.44
N LEU A 172 -0.58 16.77 -21.49
CA LEU A 172 -0.93 17.69 -20.39
C LEU A 172 -2.45 17.79 -20.17
N THR A 173 -3.25 17.75 -21.24
CA THR A 173 -4.71 17.71 -21.12
C THR A 173 -5.17 16.43 -20.43
N ARG A 174 -4.54 15.29 -20.74
CA ARG A 174 -4.81 14.01 -20.05
C ARG A 174 -4.45 14.09 -18.57
N ILE A 175 -3.31 14.71 -18.21
CA ILE A 175 -2.92 14.94 -16.81
C ILE A 175 -3.96 15.81 -16.09
N GLN A 176 -4.42 16.87 -16.72
CA GLN A 176 -5.43 17.76 -16.17
C GLN A 176 -6.76 17.03 -15.88
N GLN A 177 -7.14 16.08 -16.73
CA GLN A 177 -8.38 15.29 -16.61
C GLN A 177 -8.24 14.09 -15.65
N SER A 178 -7.03 13.69 -15.32
CA SER A 178 -6.78 12.57 -14.42
C SER A 178 -7.21 12.90 -12.99
N THR A 179 -7.68 11.87 -12.28
CA THR A 179 -8.00 11.90 -10.84
C THR A 179 -6.77 11.98 -9.95
N ALA A 180 -5.58 11.68 -10.50
CA ALA A 180 -4.34 11.79 -9.75
C ALA A 180 -3.97 13.26 -9.48
N GLU A 181 -3.83 13.62 -8.21
CA GLU A 181 -3.51 14.99 -7.76
C GLU A 181 -2.00 15.26 -7.74
N VAL A 182 -1.19 14.23 -7.79
CA VAL A 182 0.27 14.30 -7.66
C VAL A 182 0.94 13.87 -8.97
N VAL A 183 1.87 14.69 -9.43
CA VAL A 183 2.69 14.43 -10.61
C VAL A 183 4.16 14.37 -10.19
N VAL A 184 4.79 13.23 -10.40
CA VAL A 184 6.22 13.05 -10.19
C VAL A 184 6.94 13.35 -11.49
N LEU A 185 7.91 14.28 -11.46
CA LEU A 185 8.70 14.62 -12.63
C LEU A 185 9.85 13.61 -12.78
N GLY A 186 10.12 13.19 -14.01
CA GLY A 186 11.21 12.30 -14.37
C GLY A 186 12.07 12.93 -15.48
N GLY A 187 13.32 12.47 -15.61
CA GLY A 187 14.21 12.97 -16.63
C GLY A 187 14.87 14.32 -16.31
N GLY A 188 15.33 15.01 -17.34
CA GLY A 188 16.00 16.30 -17.22
C GLY A 188 15.06 17.48 -17.41
N LEU A 189 15.66 18.68 -17.36
CA LEU A 189 14.97 19.95 -17.59
C LEU A 189 14.43 20.08 -19.02
N PHE A 190 13.31 20.77 -19.16
CA PHE A 190 12.81 21.21 -20.46
C PHE A 190 13.81 22.18 -21.12
N LYS A 191 14.12 21.91 -22.37
CA LYS A 191 14.98 22.80 -23.18
C LYS A 191 14.22 24.01 -23.74
N SER A 192 12.87 23.93 -23.76
CA SER A 192 12.00 24.94 -24.38
C SER A 192 11.16 25.68 -23.36
N VAL A 193 11.25 27.00 -23.34
CA VAL A 193 10.43 27.89 -22.50
C VAL A 193 8.94 27.77 -22.86
N SER A 194 8.60 27.61 -24.13
CA SER A 194 7.22 27.41 -24.57
C SER A 194 6.60 26.16 -23.89
N LEU A 195 7.38 25.12 -23.72
CA LEU A 195 6.95 23.90 -23.06
C LEU A 195 6.73 24.11 -21.56
N ILE A 196 7.60 24.88 -20.90
CA ILE A 196 7.44 25.25 -19.49
C ILE A 196 6.15 26.04 -19.29
N MET A 197 5.86 27.03 -20.12
CA MET A 197 4.63 27.80 -20.08
C MET A 197 3.40 26.94 -20.29
N LEU A 198 3.48 26.00 -21.23
CA LEU A 198 2.40 25.06 -21.52
C LEU A 198 2.13 24.15 -20.30
N VAL A 199 3.18 23.63 -19.66
CA VAL A 199 3.10 22.82 -18.45
C VAL A 199 2.45 23.65 -17.33
N GLU A 200 2.92 24.87 -17.07
CA GLU A 200 2.36 25.77 -16.06
C GLU A 200 0.86 26.01 -16.30
N SER A 201 0.47 26.32 -17.53
CA SER A 201 -0.92 26.63 -17.86
C SER A 201 -1.88 25.45 -17.61
N LYS A 202 -1.39 24.20 -17.73
CA LYS A 202 -2.21 22.99 -17.72
C LYS A 202 -2.20 22.22 -16.38
N ILE A 203 -1.09 22.23 -15.67
CA ILE A 203 -0.94 21.42 -14.45
C ILE A 203 -0.63 22.23 -13.18
N LYS A 204 -0.82 23.54 -13.22
CA LYS A 204 -0.62 24.44 -12.06
C LYS A 204 -1.38 24.02 -10.80
N ASP A 205 -2.51 23.31 -10.96
CA ASP A 205 -3.33 22.86 -9.84
C ASP A 205 -2.84 21.52 -9.24
N LYS A 206 -1.96 20.79 -9.94
CA LYS A 206 -1.38 19.53 -9.46
C LYS A 206 -0.20 19.79 -8.53
N THR A 207 0.02 18.92 -7.57
CA THR A 207 1.22 18.93 -6.71
C THR A 207 2.36 18.21 -7.41
N LEU A 208 3.52 18.85 -7.49
CA LEU A 208 4.67 18.27 -8.17
C LEU A 208 5.67 17.70 -7.16
N VAL A 209 6.23 16.54 -7.49
CA VAL A 209 7.44 16.01 -6.85
C VAL A 209 8.57 16.18 -7.84
N ILE A 210 9.56 16.98 -7.46
CA ILE A 210 10.60 17.50 -8.36
C ILE A 210 11.92 16.80 -8.02
N PRO A 211 12.52 16.04 -8.94
CA PRO A 211 13.81 15.41 -8.73
C PRO A 211 14.97 16.41 -8.77
N VAL A 212 16.14 15.99 -8.31
CA VAL A 212 17.37 16.81 -8.29
C VAL A 212 17.76 17.32 -9.68
N THR A 213 17.44 16.57 -10.71
CA THR A 213 17.74 16.90 -12.11
C THR A 213 16.96 18.11 -12.64
N TRP A 214 15.88 18.47 -11.98
CA TRP A 214 15.05 19.62 -12.30
C TRP A 214 15.47 20.82 -11.45
N VAL A 215 16.18 21.76 -12.05
CA VAL A 215 16.49 23.03 -11.39
C VAL A 215 15.41 24.04 -11.78
N PRO A 216 14.62 24.57 -10.83
CA PRO A 216 13.57 25.53 -11.13
C PRO A 216 14.20 26.89 -11.45
N ILE A 217 14.47 27.14 -12.72
CA ILE A 217 15.09 28.40 -13.18
C ILE A 217 14.01 29.46 -13.43
N MET A 218 12.77 29.09 -13.80
CA MET A 218 11.77 30.04 -14.31
C MET A 218 10.34 29.82 -13.85
N ALA A 219 10.06 28.81 -13.07
CA ALA A 219 8.68 28.35 -12.87
C ALA A 219 8.21 28.42 -11.41
N ASP A 220 8.54 29.51 -10.72
CA ASP A 220 8.20 29.69 -9.30
C ASP A 220 6.73 29.44 -8.99
N LYS A 221 5.83 29.92 -9.87
CA LYS A 221 4.38 29.73 -9.68
C LYS A 221 3.94 28.29 -9.91
N LEU A 222 4.60 27.57 -10.84
CA LEU A 222 4.31 26.16 -11.10
C LEU A 222 4.63 25.29 -9.88
N PHE A 223 5.71 25.61 -9.19
CA PHE A 223 6.20 24.82 -8.05
C PHE A 223 5.50 25.13 -6.73
N ASN A 224 4.61 26.11 -6.70
CA ASN A 224 3.87 26.43 -5.49
C ASN A 224 3.15 25.20 -4.90
N GLY A 225 3.41 24.90 -3.62
CA GLY A 225 2.87 23.73 -2.93
C GLY A 225 3.44 22.40 -3.42
N SER A 226 4.66 22.41 -3.95
CA SER A 226 5.35 21.24 -4.47
C SER A 226 6.56 20.89 -3.61
N LEU A 227 7.05 19.66 -3.75
CA LEU A 227 8.21 19.15 -3.02
C LEU A 227 9.36 18.90 -3.98
N GLN A 228 10.53 19.41 -3.63
CA GLN A 228 11.75 19.25 -4.44
C GLN A 228 12.82 18.49 -3.66
N PHE A 229 13.43 17.52 -4.32
CA PHE A 229 14.66 16.91 -3.85
C PHE A 229 15.84 17.77 -4.24
N ARG A 230 16.68 18.09 -3.28
CA ARG A 230 17.94 18.81 -3.47
C ARG A 230 19.06 18.01 -2.88
N GLU A 231 20.14 17.81 -3.63
CA GLU A 231 21.31 17.11 -3.11
C GLU A 231 21.99 17.97 -2.05
N LEU A 232 22.26 17.37 -0.89
CA LEU A 232 22.96 18.04 0.19
C LEU A 232 24.47 17.90 -0.01
N PHE A 233 25.10 19.00 -0.32
CA PHE A 233 26.55 19.08 -0.33
C PHE A 233 27.05 19.79 0.93
N HIS A 234 27.98 19.16 1.62
CA HIS A 234 28.78 19.90 2.61
C HIS A 234 29.75 20.83 1.87
N LEU A 235 29.27 22.01 1.53
CA LEU A 235 30.06 23.02 0.90
C LEU A 235 31.16 23.48 1.83
N PHE A 236 32.40 23.39 1.32
CA PHE A 236 33.55 24.03 1.95
C PHE A 236 33.31 25.53 1.96
N ARG A 237 33.21 26.11 3.12
CA ARG A 237 33.06 27.56 3.29
C ARG A 237 34.19 28.33 2.57
N ASN A 238 35.37 27.73 2.52
CA ASN A 238 36.54 28.33 1.88
C ASN A 238 36.46 28.34 0.34
N ILE A 239 35.86 27.29 -0.27
CA ILE A 239 35.69 27.25 -1.74
C ILE A 239 34.62 28.24 -2.19
N LEU A 240 33.60 28.48 -1.37
CA LEU A 240 32.59 29.49 -1.65
C LEU A 240 33.18 30.89 -1.64
N THR A 241 34.04 31.21 -0.67
CA THR A 241 34.66 32.54 -0.59
C THR A 241 35.62 32.81 -1.76
N GLU A 242 36.45 31.84 -2.14
CA GLU A 242 37.30 31.95 -3.33
C GLU A 242 36.50 32.03 -4.63
N TYR A 243 35.38 31.29 -4.70
CA TYR A 243 34.49 31.34 -5.85
C TYR A 243 33.73 32.66 -5.93
N ASP A 244 33.27 33.19 -4.79
CA ASP A 244 32.60 34.49 -4.71
C ASP A 244 33.57 35.62 -5.10
N GLU A 245 34.84 35.54 -4.71
CA GLU A 245 35.89 36.47 -5.17
C GLU A 245 36.11 36.36 -6.68
N TYR A 246 36.14 35.15 -7.24
CA TYR A 246 36.29 34.96 -8.69
C TYR A 246 35.03 35.44 -9.43
N ALA A 247 33.84 35.13 -8.97
CA ALA A 247 32.59 35.60 -9.55
C ALA A 247 32.46 37.14 -9.48
N LEU A 248 32.95 37.75 -8.39
CA LEU A 248 33.03 39.18 -8.25
C LEU A 248 34.04 39.81 -9.24
N ALA A 249 35.20 39.18 -9.46
CA ALA A 249 36.21 39.61 -10.43
C ALA A 249 35.72 39.40 -11.89
N ALA A 250 34.90 38.38 -12.14
CA ALA A 250 34.35 38.07 -13.47
C ALA A 250 33.08 38.87 -13.82
N LYS A 251 32.66 39.84 -13.00
CA LYS A 251 31.46 40.69 -13.27
C LYS A 251 31.50 41.41 -14.61
N GLU A 252 32.66 41.66 -15.15
CA GLU A 252 32.85 42.32 -16.46
C GLU A 252 32.99 41.33 -17.62
N ASP A 253 33.05 40.01 -17.35
CA ASP A 253 33.13 38.98 -18.37
C ASP A 253 31.81 38.87 -19.12
N LEU A 254 31.84 39.02 -20.44
CA LEU A 254 30.68 38.89 -21.32
C LEU A 254 29.99 37.54 -21.21
N LEU A 255 30.78 36.46 -21.12
CA LEU A 255 30.24 35.11 -20.97
C LEU A 255 29.48 34.94 -19.64
N HIS A 256 30.01 35.51 -18.56
CA HIS A 256 29.37 35.49 -17.26
C HIS A 256 28.05 36.28 -17.28
N LYS A 257 28.00 37.45 -17.91
CA LYS A 257 26.77 38.22 -18.10
C LYS A 257 25.75 37.47 -18.94
N ASP A 258 26.17 36.80 -20.00
CA ASP A 258 25.28 35.99 -20.85
C ASP A 258 24.69 34.78 -20.09
N ILE A 259 25.50 34.11 -19.27
CA ILE A 259 25.02 33.02 -18.39
C ILE A 259 24.02 33.55 -17.38
N LEU A 260 24.30 34.68 -16.72
CA LEU A 260 23.39 35.31 -15.77
C LEU A 260 22.05 35.67 -16.42
N SER A 261 22.10 36.34 -17.59
CA SER A 261 20.88 36.74 -18.30
C SER A 261 20.03 35.55 -18.71
N TYR A 262 20.68 34.46 -19.13
CA TYR A 262 19.97 33.22 -19.51
C TYR A 262 19.38 32.51 -18.30
N VAL A 263 20.11 32.43 -17.19
CA VAL A 263 19.69 31.71 -15.98
C VAL A 263 18.62 32.48 -15.22
N TYR A 264 18.76 33.78 -15.07
CA TYR A 264 17.86 34.60 -14.27
C TYR A 264 16.88 35.45 -15.08
N LEU A 265 16.99 35.44 -16.42
CA LEU A 265 16.18 36.26 -17.33
C LEU A 265 16.20 37.75 -16.94
N CYS A 266 17.36 38.23 -16.62
CA CYS A 266 17.59 39.59 -16.19
C CYS A 266 18.27 40.44 -17.28
N PHE A 267 18.17 41.78 -17.19
CA PHE A 267 18.76 42.69 -18.18
C PHE A 267 20.28 42.66 -18.17
N THR A 268 20.87 42.48 -19.36
CA THR A 268 22.31 42.48 -19.59
C THR A 268 22.90 43.87 -19.81
N HIS A 269 22.06 44.89 -20.05
CA HIS A 269 22.38 46.22 -20.57
C HIS A 269 22.86 46.23 -22.04
N ASP A 270 22.57 45.17 -22.78
CA ASP A 270 22.74 45.09 -24.24
C ASP A 270 21.33 45.16 -24.86
N GLU A 271 21.02 46.28 -25.53
CA GLU A 271 19.65 46.53 -26.03
C GLU A 271 19.18 45.48 -27.05
N GLU A 272 20.06 44.95 -27.90
CA GLU A 272 19.72 43.94 -28.89
C GLU A 272 19.41 42.58 -28.23
N LYS A 273 20.24 42.17 -27.27
CA LYS A 273 20.06 40.95 -26.52
C LYS A 273 18.82 41.02 -25.63
N ASP A 274 18.67 42.12 -24.90
CA ASP A 274 17.54 42.34 -24.00
C ASP A 274 16.19 42.37 -24.79
N ALA A 275 16.17 42.95 -25.99
CA ALA A 275 15.03 42.94 -26.87
C ALA A 275 14.70 41.52 -27.37
N LEU A 276 15.74 40.74 -27.74
CA LEU A 276 15.59 39.35 -28.17
C LEU A 276 15.07 38.48 -27.02
N PHE A 277 15.66 38.59 -25.83
CA PHE A 277 15.20 37.86 -24.63
C PHE A 277 13.79 38.26 -24.25
N TYR A 278 13.43 39.52 -24.31
CA TYR A 278 12.07 39.97 -24.05
C TYR A 278 11.09 39.43 -25.08
N HIS A 279 11.49 39.35 -26.35
CA HIS A 279 10.65 38.77 -27.42
C HIS A 279 10.45 37.27 -27.22
N VAL A 280 11.47 36.52 -26.78
CA VAL A 280 11.42 35.07 -26.59
C VAL A 280 10.72 34.69 -25.28
N TYR A 281 11.02 35.42 -24.21
CA TYR A 281 10.63 35.05 -22.85
C TYR A 281 9.47 35.88 -22.30
N GLY A 282 9.10 36.98 -22.96
CA GLY A 282 7.94 37.82 -22.64
C GLY A 282 7.90 38.29 -21.18
N SER A 283 6.81 38.04 -20.50
CA SER A 283 6.59 38.44 -19.12
C SER A 283 7.47 37.72 -18.07
N PHE A 284 8.20 36.69 -18.47
CA PHE A 284 9.19 36.04 -17.58
C PHE A 284 10.49 36.81 -17.48
N TYR A 285 10.77 37.67 -18.45
CA TYR A 285 11.92 38.51 -18.42
C TYR A 285 11.76 39.56 -17.32
N GLN A 286 12.61 39.48 -16.30
CA GLN A 286 12.50 40.35 -15.12
C GLN A 286 13.13 41.70 -15.39
N ASN A 287 12.45 42.76 -14.99
CA ASN A 287 12.92 44.13 -15.20
C ASN A 287 13.96 44.56 -14.14
N HIS A 288 14.98 43.71 -13.89
CA HIS A 288 16.12 44.06 -13.05
C HIS A 288 17.43 43.74 -13.72
N SER A 289 18.46 44.48 -13.34
CA SER A 289 19.81 44.24 -13.79
C SER A 289 20.38 42.94 -13.25
N CYS A 290 21.08 42.17 -14.09
CA CYS A 290 21.81 40.97 -13.71
C CYS A 290 22.98 41.24 -12.73
N SER A 291 23.32 42.51 -12.47
CA SER A 291 24.51 42.88 -11.69
C SER A 291 24.46 42.56 -10.19
N GLU A 292 23.26 42.24 -9.65
CA GLU A 292 23.07 42.01 -8.21
C GLU A 292 22.96 40.54 -7.84
N GLN A 293 22.85 39.64 -8.82
CA GLN A 293 22.66 38.23 -8.55
C GLN A 293 23.97 37.46 -8.69
N LEU A 294 24.49 37.00 -7.57
CA LEU A 294 25.55 36.00 -7.54
C LEU A 294 24.97 34.66 -7.93
N VAL A 295 25.45 34.06 -9.01
CA VAL A 295 25.11 32.72 -9.37
C VAL A 295 25.63 31.78 -8.29
N GLY A 296 24.77 31.29 -7.45
CA GLY A 296 25.07 30.12 -6.65
C GLY A 296 25.28 28.92 -7.60
N PHE A 297 26.43 28.84 -8.24
CA PHE A 297 26.85 27.69 -9.04
C PHE A 297 26.96 26.48 -8.12
N SER A 298 25.89 25.75 -8.04
CA SER A 298 25.72 24.80 -6.98
C SER A 298 26.44 23.46 -7.22
N ASN A 299 25.75 22.53 -7.74
CA ASN A 299 26.05 21.11 -7.59
C ASN A 299 27.00 20.58 -8.68
N LEU A 300 26.93 21.17 -9.87
CA LEU A 300 27.68 20.69 -11.02
C LEU A 300 29.19 20.99 -10.87
N ASN A 301 29.51 22.17 -10.37
CA ASN A 301 30.91 22.61 -10.16
C ASN A 301 31.60 21.76 -9.10
N HIS A 302 30.88 21.42 -8.02
CA HIS A 302 31.41 20.55 -6.98
C HIS A 302 31.73 19.13 -7.51
N ARG A 303 30.91 18.61 -8.40
CA ARG A 303 31.15 17.29 -9.03
C ARG A 303 32.34 17.30 -9.95
N VAL A 304 32.53 18.37 -10.72
CA VAL A 304 33.74 18.59 -11.55
C VAL A 304 34.96 18.72 -10.65
N TYR A 305 34.88 19.48 -9.57
CA TYR A 305 35.95 19.61 -8.58
C TYR A 305 36.36 18.25 -8.00
N ARG A 306 35.38 17.43 -7.61
CA ARG A 306 35.61 16.04 -7.15
C ARG A 306 36.28 15.19 -8.22
N ALA A 307 35.85 15.31 -9.48
CA ALA A 307 36.41 14.54 -10.57
C ALA A 307 37.90 14.91 -10.82
N VAL A 308 38.24 16.21 -10.80
CA VAL A 308 39.61 16.69 -10.96
C VAL A 308 40.48 16.24 -9.80
N ASN A 309 40.06 16.41 -8.56
CA ASN A 309 40.80 15.97 -7.38
C ASN A 309 40.95 14.44 -7.32
N GLY A 310 39.89 13.69 -7.66
CA GLY A 310 39.96 12.23 -7.73
C GLY A 310 40.97 11.74 -8.74
N LEU A 311 41.00 12.38 -9.92
CA LEU A 311 41.98 12.06 -10.96
C LEU A 311 43.42 12.39 -10.48
N ALA A 312 43.65 13.56 -9.90
CA ALA A 312 44.93 13.97 -9.38
C ALA A 312 45.46 13.04 -8.26
N GLN A 313 44.59 12.68 -7.32
CA GLN A 313 44.96 11.77 -6.22
C GLN A 313 45.24 10.35 -6.71
N ALA A 314 44.48 9.84 -7.67
CA ALA A 314 44.72 8.54 -8.26
C ALA A 314 46.05 8.51 -9.03
N GLU A 315 46.36 9.60 -9.74
CA GLU A 315 47.63 9.83 -10.45
C GLU A 315 48.80 9.84 -9.46
N HIS A 316 48.67 10.62 -8.37
CA HIS A 316 49.68 10.66 -7.30
C HIS A 316 49.94 9.29 -6.69
N ASN A 317 48.90 8.55 -6.37
CA ASN A 317 48.99 7.22 -5.78
C ASN A 317 49.66 6.22 -6.75
N MET A 318 49.32 6.32 -8.03
CA MET A 318 49.93 5.47 -9.06
C MET A 318 51.43 5.76 -9.20
N LEU A 319 51.81 7.02 -9.29
CA LEU A 319 53.22 7.44 -9.43
C LEU A 319 54.03 7.08 -8.18
N SER A 320 53.45 7.25 -7.00
CA SER A 320 54.08 6.87 -5.73
C SER A 320 54.32 5.36 -5.60
N SER A 321 53.40 4.54 -6.16
CA SER A 321 53.49 3.06 -6.13
C SER A 321 54.49 2.49 -7.15
N THR A 322 54.74 3.20 -8.26
CA THR A 322 55.48 2.65 -9.40
C THR A 322 57.00 2.74 -9.23
N GLY A 323 57.49 3.47 -8.24
CA GLY A 323 58.91 3.65 -7.97
C GLY A 323 59.68 4.29 -9.13
N LYS A 324 60.96 4.66 -8.92
CA LYS A 324 61.82 5.30 -9.91
C LYS A 324 62.28 4.30 -11.00
N SER A 325 61.40 3.78 -11.82
CA SER A 325 61.79 2.94 -12.97
C SER A 325 62.20 3.81 -14.15
N HIS A 326 63.41 3.55 -14.69
CA HIS A 326 64.15 4.37 -15.66
C HIS A 326 63.71 4.24 -17.13
N HIS A 327 62.65 3.48 -17.52
CA HIS A 327 62.26 3.33 -18.92
C HIS A 327 61.04 4.15 -19.32
N LYS A 328 61.27 5.23 -20.07
CA LYS A 328 60.24 6.21 -20.51
C LYS A 328 59.11 5.62 -21.37
N ASP A 329 59.37 4.64 -22.21
CA ASP A 329 58.38 4.05 -23.13
C ASP A 329 57.50 3.00 -22.48
N ILE A 330 58.02 2.27 -21.49
CA ILE A 330 57.24 1.34 -20.67
C ILE A 330 56.29 2.10 -19.76
N ARG A 331 56.69 3.29 -19.28
CA ARG A 331 55.84 4.19 -18.50
C ARG A 331 54.54 4.57 -19.22
N LYS A 332 54.58 4.92 -20.53
CA LYS A 332 53.40 5.37 -21.26
C LYS A 332 52.27 4.34 -21.36
N ASN A 333 52.59 3.11 -21.61
CA ASN A 333 51.58 2.05 -21.72
C ASN A 333 51.09 1.54 -20.36
N ILE A 334 51.98 1.50 -19.36
CA ILE A 334 51.61 1.17 -17.98
C ILE A 334 50.66 2.20 -17.37
N HIS A 335 50.94 3.48 -17.66
CA HIS A 335 50.16 4.62 -17.18
C HIS A 335 48.67 4.52 -17.58
N ARG A 336 48.39 4.23 -18.84
CA ARG A 336 47.00 4.11 -19.34
C ARG A 336 46.22 3.01 -18.71
N THR A 337 46.82 1.83 -18.50
CA THR A 337 46.15 0.63 -18.06
C THR A 337 46.08 0.48 -16.54
N GLN A 338 46.81 1.24 -15.77
CA GLN A 338 46.86 1.13 -14.32
C GLN A 338 46.03 2.18 -13.59
N LEU A 339 45.82 3.37 -14.17
CA LEU A 339 45.11 4.45 -13.51
C LEU A 339 43.70 4.05 -13.06
N HIS A 340 42.99 3.29 -13.87
CA HIS A 340 41.64 2.81 -13.50
C HIS A 340 41.64 1.98 -12.20
N ARG A 341 42.72 1.22 -11.91
CA ARG A 341 42.84 0.43 -10.68
C ARG A 341 43.02 1.34 -9.46
N HIS A 342 43.80 2.43 -9.63
CA HIS A 342 43.99 3.41 -8.56
C HIS A 342 42.72 4.22 -8.32
N LEU A 343 41.98 4.56 -9.38
CA LEU A 343 40.63 5.17 -9.25
C LEU A 343 39.62 4.21 -8.58
N THR A 344 39.64 2.94 -8.93
CA THR A 344 38.77 1.93 -8.32
C THR A 344 38.97 1.81 -6.80
N ASN A 345 40.24 1.91 -6.35
CA ASN A 345 40.58 1.81 -4.93
C ASN A 345 40.61 3.15 -4.20
N LEU A 346 40.27 4.24 -4.91
CA LEU A 346 40.33 5.57 -4.37
C LEU A 346 39.16 5.84 -3.41
N ARG A 347 39.51 6.27 -2.22
CA ARG A 347 38.57 6.84 -1.24
C ARG A 347 38.98 8.29 -0.99
N LEU A 348 38.09 9.19 -1.34
CA LEU A 348 38.28 10.60 -1.05
C LEU A 348 37.48 10.97 0.19
N THR A 349 38.18 11.51 1.19
CA THR A 349 37.51 12.06 2.38
C THR A 349 37.35 13.54 2.21
N GLU A 350 36.15 14.05 2.17
CA GLU A 350 35.87 15.48 2.14
C GLU A 350 36.05 16.11 3.53
N ALA A 351 36.27 17.42 3.61
CA ALA A 351 36.44 18.10 4.89
C ALA A 351 35.21 18.00 5.83
N GLY A 352 34.06 17.58 5.33
CA GLY A 352 32.88 17.23 6.11
C GLY A 352 32.88 15.80 6.65
N GLY A 353 33.96 15.01 6.43
CA GLY A 353 34.03 13.60 6.85
C GLY A 353 33.28 12.62 5.96
N THR A 354 32.75 13.08 4.82
CA THR A 354 32.07 12.22 3.85
C THR A 354 33.11 11.49 3.01
N GLU A 355 33.10 10.15 3.04
CA GLU A 355 33.94 9.35 2.16
C GLU A 355 33.24 9.09 0.82
N ILE A 356 33.97 9.34 -0.26
CA ILE A 356 33.55 9.03 -1.63
C ILE A 356 34.35 7.82 -2.10
N ASP A 357 33.67 6.72 -2.34
CA ASP A 357 34.26 5.50 -2.87
C ASP A 357 33.96 5.42 -4.38
N PHE A 358 34.97 5.60 -5.20
CA PHE A 358 34.85 5.52 -6.67
C PHE A 358 34.54 4.13 -7.21
N ASN A 359 34.74 3.09 -6.40
CA ASN A 359 34.40 1.71 -6.78
C ASN A 359 32.91 1.41 -6.54
N ASN A 360 32.32 2.00 -5.52
CA ASN A 360 31.03 1.58 -5.00
C ASN A 360 30.01 2.71 -5.07
N LEU A 361 29.94 3.36 -6.24
CA LEU A 361 28.99 4.45 -6.50
C LEU A 361 27.51 4.06 -6.27
N LYS A 362 27.18 2.76 -6.37
CA LYS A 362 25.85 2.24 -6.00
C LYS A 362 25.55 2.43 -4.51
N ASN A 363 26.57 2.42 -3.66
CA ASN A 363 26.46 2.50 -2.21
C ASN A 363 26.99 3.83 -1.64
N SER A 364 27.40 4.77 -2.50
CA SER A 364 27.72 6.11 -2.02
C SER A 364 26.45 6.75 -1.46
N PRO A 365 26.40 7.07 -0.17
CA PRO A 365 25.18 7.57 0.45
C PRO A 365 24.90 8.97 -0.08
N SER A 366 24.00 9.05 -1.06
CA SER A 366 23.48 10.32 -1.51
C SER A 366 22.56 10.87 -0.44
N LYS A 367 22.87 12.08 0.05
CA LYS A 367 22.00 12.81 0.97
C LYS A 367 21.15 13.78 0.17
N TYR A 368 19.85 13.71 0.39
CA TYR A 368 18.92 14.65 -0.21
C TYR A 368 18.21 15.46 0.88
N GLU A 369 18.04 16.75 0.65
CA GLU A 369 17.07 17.56 1.37
C GLU A 369 15.77 17.60 0.59
N ILE A 370 14.66 17.65 1.32
CA ILE A 370 13.33 17.86 0.74
C ILE A 370 12.90 19.28 1.05
N ILE A 371 12.67 20.04 0.00
CA ILE A 371 12.32 21.45 0.05
C ILE A 371 10.85 21.59 -0.33
N SER A 372 10.09 22.28 0.51
CA SER A 372 8.72 22.71 0.20
C SER A 372 8.75 24.11 -0.41
N TRP A 373 8.09 24.26 -1.55
CA TRP A 373 7.94 25.52 -2.25
C TRP A 373 6.62 26.19 -1.90
N SER A 374 6.68 27.49 -1.56
CA SER A 374 5.48 28.31 -1.42
C SER A 374 5.67 29.66 -2.09
N VAL A 375 4.62 30.14 -2.73
CA VAL A 375 4.60 31.46 -3.39
C VAL A 375 3.51 32.29 -2.72
N PHE A 376 3.92 33.36 -2.06
CA PHE A 376 2.97 34.30 -1.45
C PHE A 376 2.59 35.36 -2.47
N ALA A 377 1.29 35.48 -2.75
CA ALA A 377 0.72 36.44 -3.67
C ALA A 377 0.57 37.83 -3.00
N ASN A 378 1.70 38.44 -2.61
CA ASN A 378 1.74 39.85 -2.25
C ASN A 378 2.12 40.68 -3.48
N SER A 379 2.14 42.00 -3.37
CA SER A 379 2.43 42.94 -4.47
C SER A 379 3.75 42.70 -5.22
N SER A 380 4.67 41.92 -4.66
CA SER A 380 5.76 41.21 -5.35
C SER A 380 5.68 39.74 -4.97
N PRO A 381 5.65 38.81 -5.93
CA PRO A 381 5.62 37.37 -5.61
C PRO A 381 6.97 36.97 -4.98
N GLU A 382 6.99 36.80 -3.67
CA GLU A 382 8.13 36.25 -2.96
C GLU A 382 8.00 34.72 -2.92
N THR A 383 9.02 34.06 -3.44
CA THR A 383 9.16 32.59 -3.34
C THR A 383 9.83 32.24 -2.03
N PHE A 384 9.18 31.39 -1.26
CA PHE A 384 9.73 30.88 -0.02
C PHE A 384 10.02 29.38 -0.16
N GLN A 385 11.24 28.99 0.20
CA GLN A 385 11.70 27.61 0.22
C GLN A 385 11.95 27.21 1.67
N ALA A 386 11.27 26.18 2.14
CA ALA A 386 11.49 25.64 3.47
C ALA A 386 12.01 24.20 3.38
N LYS A 387 13.08 23.90 4.11
CA LYS A 387 13.53 22.53 4.31
C LYS A 387 12.50 21.83 5.20
N VAL A 388 11.91 20.75 4.70
CA VAL A 388 10.87 19.98 5.40
C VAL A 388 11.30 18.54 5.70
N GLY A 389 12.39 18.09 5.13
CA GLY A 389 12.89 16.74 5.39
C GLY A 389 14.28 16.49 4.84
N GLU A 390 14.78 15.30 5.14
CA GLU A 390 16.03 14.76 4.64
C GLU A 390 15.86 13.29 4.26
N TYR A 391 16.66 12.85 3.32
CA TYR A 391 16.82 11.45 2.96
C TYR A 391 18.28 11.03 3.11
N PHE A 392 18.53 10.09 4.00
CA PHE A 392 19.82 9.43 4.16
C PHE A 392 19.58 7.99 4.61
N CYS A 393 19.62 7.05 3.70
CA CYS A 393 19.21 5.64 3.91
C CYS A 393 17.74 5.43 4.30
N SER A 394 17.07 6.41 4.83
CA SER A 394 15.64 6.45 5.16
C SER A 394 15.12 7.88 5.09
N LEU A 395 13.81 8.00 4.86
CA LEU A 395 13.14 9.29 4.77
C LEU A 395 12.76 9.84 6.15
N GLU A 396 13.27 11.02 6.48
CA GLU A 396 12.82 11.83 7.60
C GLU A 396 12.13 13.09 7.07
N ILE A 397 10.83 13.27 7.39
CA ILE A 397 10.04 14.40 6.91
C ILE A 397 9.08 14.91 7.98
N ASP A 398 9.05 16.24 8.17
CA ASP A 398 8.04 16.91 9.00
C ASP A 398 6.89 17.41 8.12
N ILE A 399 5.84 16.61 8.05
CA ILE A 399 4.66 16.86 7.21
C ILE A 399 3.93 18.14 7.62
N ARG A 400 4.04 18.57 8.89
CA ARG A 400 3.35 19.76 9.41
C ARG A 400 3.93 21.06 8.88
N ASN A 401 5.20 21.06 8.49
CA ASN A 401 5.89 22.21 7.97
C ASN A 401 5.82 22.33 6.44
N ILE A 402 5.09 21.42 5.78
CA ILE A 402 4.90 21.49 4.33
C ILE A 402 3.79 22.48 4.00
N PHE A 403 4.07 23.42 3.11
CA PHE A 403 3.09 24.33 2.57
C PHE A 403 2.39 23.70 1.36
N TRP A 404 1.13 23.32 1.53
CA TRP A 404 0.32 22.79 0.45
C TRP A 404 -0.44 23.90 -0.30
N LYS A 405 -0.87 23.59 -1.51
CA LYS A 405 -1.66 24.55 -2.30
C LYS A 405 -2.95 24.96 -1.59
N LYS A 406 -3.37 26.22 -1.81
CA LYS A 406 -4.55 26.79 -1.16
C LYS A 406 -5.85 25.97 -1.40
N ASN A 407 -5.92 25.26 -2.54
CA ASN A 407 -7.04 24.38 -2.88
C ASN A 407 -7.19 23.16 -1.95
N THR A 408 -6.13 22.80 -1.22
CA THR A 408 -6.14 21.67 -0.30
C THR A 408 -6.43 22.06 1.16
N ASN A 409 -6.79 23.32 1.42
CA ASN A 409 -6.92 23.87 2.78
C ASN A 409 -5.69 23.60 3.66
N ASN A 410 -4.50 23.62 3.06
CA ASN A 410 -3.23 23.28 3.69
C ASN A 410 -3.17 21.84 4.25
N GLN A 411 -3.92 20.91 3.65
CA GLN A 411 -3.85 19.48 3.96
C GLN A 411 -3.09 18.74 2.88
N VAL A 412 -2.56 17.55 3.23
CA VAL A 412 -1.91 16.66 2.26
C VAL A 412 -2.87 16.37 1.10
N PRO A 413 -2.46 16.58 -0.16
CA PRO A 413 -3.30 16.28 -1.32
C PRO A 413 -3.75 14.82 -1.33
N LYS A 414 -5.02 14.58 -1.62
CA LYS A 414 -5.54 13.22 -1.78
C LYS A 414 -5.10 12.65 -3.12
N ALA A 415 -4.10 11.79 -3.13
CA ALA A 415 -3.64 11.09 -4.33
C ALA A 415 -3.95 9.58 -4.20
N ARG A 416 -5.22 9.22 -4.28
CA ARG A 416 -5.71 7.83 -4.21
C ARG A 416 -6.67 7.55 -5.35
N CYS A 417 -6.56 6.36 -5.95
CA CYS A 417 -7.50 5.91 -6.98
C CYS A 417 -8.86 5.57 -6.39
N SER A 418 -8.86 4.90 -5.25
CA SER A 418 -10.07 4.54 -4.49
C SER A 418 -10.00 5.09 -3.08
N ASP A 419 -11.15 5.48 -2.53
CA ASP A 419 -11.23 5.84 -1.12
C ASP A 419 -11.02 4.59 -0.25
N SER A 420 -10.50 4.80 0.97
CA SER A 420 -10.29 3.71 1.92
C SER A 420 -11.61 3.03 2.27
N CYS A 421 -11.60 1.70 2.28
CA CYS A 421 -12.74 0.90 2.71
C CYS A 421 -12.88 0.95 4.23
N GLU A 422 -14.05 1.37 4.69
CA GLU A 422 -14.36 1.38 6.12
C GLU A 422 -14.47 -0.05 6.69
N PRO A 423 -14.32 -0.22 8.01
CA PRO A 423 -14.60 -1.49 8.67
C PRO A 423 -15.98 -2.04 8.29
N GLY A 424 -16.09 -3.33 8.06
CA GLY A 424 -17.29 -3.99 7.52
C GLY A 424 -17.27 -4.19 6.00
N PHE A 425 -16.25 -3.65 5.32
CA PHE A 425 -16.04 -3.80 3.89
C PHE A 425 -14.65 -4.40 3.62
N ARG A 426 -14.50 -5.07 2.49
CA ARG A 426 -13.22 -5.54 1.96
C ARG A 426 -12.91 -4.89 0.63
N GLN A 427 -11.65 -4.81 0.30
CA GLN A 427 -11.20 -4.41 -1.02
C GLN A 427 -11.50 -5.51 -2.04
N ALA A 428 -12.07 -5.12 -3.16
CA ALA A 428 -12.28 -5.99 -4.32
C ALA A 428 -11.57 -5.37 -5.51
N THR A 429 -10.44 -5.97 -5.91
CA THR A 429 -9.70 -5.55 -7.10
C THR A 429 -10.47 -5.92 -8.36
N ARG A 430 -10.55 -4.99 -9.31
CA ARG A 430 -11.13 -5.27 -10.63
C ARG A 430 -10.09 -5.97 -11.50
N THR A 431 -10.45 -7.07 -12.13
CA THR A 431 -9.58 -7.77 -13.08
C THR A 431 -9.20 -6.84 -14.24
N GLY A 432 -7.89 -6.67 -14.49
CA GLY A 432 -7.36 -5.82 -15.56
C GLY A 432 -7.13 -4.35 -15.17
N PHE A 433 -7.37 -3.97 -13.92
CA PHE A 433 -7.08 -2.65 -13.37
C PHE A 433 -5.88 -2.68 -12.40
N PHE A 434 -5.40 -1.49 -12.05
CA PHE A 434 -4.32 -1.33 -11.06
C PHE A 434 -4.77 -1.83 -9.68
N THR A 435 -3.86 -2.41 -8.94
CA THR A 435 -4.12 -2.92 -7.57
C THR A 435 -4.58 -1.83 -6.59
N CYS A 436 -4.18 -0.58 -6.84
CA CYS A 436 -4.59 0.59 -6.05
C CYS A 436 -6.02 1.06 -6.34
N CYS A 437 -6.66 0.54 -7.41
CA CYS A 437 -8.03 0.84 -7.79
C CYS A 437 -8.92 -0.35 -7.46
N TYR A 438 -9.68 -0.22 -6.40
CA TYR A 438 -10.56 -1.27 -5.89
C TYR A 438 -11.94 -0.72 -5.52
N ASP A 439 -12.90 -1.60 -5.49
CA ASP A 439 -14.24 -1.30 -4.96
C ASP A 439 -14.32 -1.79 -3.52
N CYS A 440 -15.04 -1.06 -2.68
CA CYS A 440 -15.35 -1.48 -1.34
C CYS A 440 -16.61 -2.37 -1.35
N VAL A 441 -16.42 -3.67 -1.16
CA VAL A 441 -17.51 -4.66 -1.12
C VAL A 441 -17.80 -5.02 0.32
N ARG A 442 -19.06 -4.90 0.71
CA ARG A 442 -19.51 -5.25 2.05
C ARG A 442 -19.27 -6.73 2.33
N CYS A 443 -18.76 -7.07 3.51
CA CYS A 443 -18.57 -8.46 3.94
C CYS A 443 -19.87 -9.25 3.86
N SER A 444 -19.79 -10.55 3.61
CA SER A 444 -20.94 -11.45 3.60
C SER A 444 -21.54 -11.61 5.00
N GLU A 445 -22.73 -12.17 5.08
CA GLU A 445 -23.33 -12.49 6.37
C GLU A 445 -22.52 -13.56 7.11
N GLY A 446 -22.27 -13.36 8.39
CA GLY A 446 -21.40 -14.23 9.17
C GLY A 446 -19.91 -13.94 9.03
N GLU A 447 -19.53 -12.91 8.26
CA GLU A 447 -18.17 -12.44 8.12
C GLU A 447 -18.03 -10.99 8.58
N ILE A 448 -16.84 -10.62 9.02
CA ILE A 448 -16.54 -9.26 9.49
C ILE A 448 -15.25 -8.74 8.90
N SER A 449 -15.12 -7.42 8.91
CA SER A 449 -13.85 -6.72 8.76
C SER A 449 -13.74 -5.67 9.88
N ASN A 450 -12.72 -5.77 10.71
CA ASN A 450 -12.48 -4.88 11.85
C ASN A 450 -11.41 -3.82 11.57
N ARG A 451 -10.83 -3.83 10.37
CA ARG A 451 -9.79 -2.88 9.94
C ARG A 451 -10.22 -2.18 8.67
N THR A 452 -9.75 -0.94 8.51
CA THR A 452 -9.82 -0.21 7.25
C THR A 452 -8.98 -0.93 6.20
N ASP A 453 -9.43 -0.89 4.95
CA ASP A 453 -8.73 -1.44 3.78
C ASP A 453 -8.38 -2.93 3.89
N SER A 454 -9.26 -3.71 4.50
CA SER A 454 -9.07 -5.17 4.62
C SER A 454 -9.19 -5.85 3.25
N GLU A 455 -8.24 -6.73 2.92
CA GLU A 455 -8.26 -7.49 1.66
C GLU A 455 -9.31 -8.60 1.67
N SER A 456 -9.62 -9.14 2.84
CA SER A 456 -10.58 -10.23 3.03
C SER A 456 -11.40 -10.04 4.28
N CYS A 457 -12.63 -10.59 4.27
CA CYS A 457 -13.46 -10.66 5.46
C CYS A 457 -13.11 -11.92 6.27
N ILE A 458 -13.21 -11.81 7.59
CA ILE A 458 -12.90 -12.88 8.54
C ILE A 458 -14.22 -13.54 8.93
N PRO A 459 -14.39 -14.86 8.78
CA PRO A 459 -15.59 -15.56 9.21
C PRO A 459 -15.70 -15.57 10.74
N CYS A 460 -16.90 -15.34 11.24
CA CYS A 460 -17.17 -15.43 12.68
C CYS A 460 -17.09 -16.88 13.18
N PRO A 461 -16.73 -17.10 14.47
CA PRO A 461 -16.80 -18.39 15.13
C PRO A 461 -18.22 -19.00 15.05
N LYS A 462 -18.32 -20.33 15.19
CA LYS A 462 -19.59 -21.07 15.01
C LYS A 462 -20.75 -20.59 15.87
N LEU A 463 -20.46 -20.08 17.07
CA LEU A 463 -21.45 -19.57 18.03
C LEU A 463 -21.70 -18.06 17.94
N GLU A 464 -21.01 -17.39 17.03
CA GLU A 464 -21.10 -15.96 16.83
C GLU A 464 -21.61 -15.64 15.42
N TRP A 465 -22.05 -14.41 15.23
CA TRP A 465 -22.53 -13.87 13.97
C TRP A 465 -22.11 -12.43 13.80
N SER A 466 -21.99 -11.98 12.57
CA SER A 466 -21.65 -10.59 12.30
C SER A 466 -22.74 -9.63 12.81
N ASN A 467 -22.32 -8.51 13.40
CA ASN A 467 -23.21 -7.42 13.73
C ASN A 467 -23.76 -6.75 12.45
N TRP A 468 -24.72 -5.83 12.59
CA TRP A 468 -25.29 -5.11 11.44
C TRP A 468 -24.26 -4.41 10.57
N ASN A 469 -23.25 -3.79 11.17
CA ASN A 469 -22.17 -3.08 10.46
C ASN A 469 -21.07 -4.02 9.96
N ARG A 470 -21.10 -5.30 10.32
CA ARG A 470 -20.08 -6.32 9.94
C ARG A 470 -18.66 -5.97 10.40
N THR A 471 -18.57 -5.28 11.54
CA THR A 471 -17.32 -4.86 12.14
C THR A 471 -16.82 -5.76 13.25
N GLN A 472 -17.73 -6.49 13.90
CA GLN A 472 -17.40 -7.41 14.98
C GLN A 472 -18.37 -8.60 15.02
N CYS A 473 -17.88 -9.72 15.54
CA CYS A 473 -18.72 -10.88 15.81
C CYS A 473 -19.42 -10.69 17.17
N ILE A 474 -20.72 -10.99 17.20
CA ILE A 474 -21.57 -10.98 18.39
C ILE A 474 -22.14 -12.39 18.59
N ALA A 475 -22.44 -12.76 19.83
CA ALA A 475 -23.09 -14.04 20.11
C ALA A 475 -24.41 -14.18 19.33
N LYS A 476 -24.62 -15.34 18.71
CA LYS A 476 -25.87 -15.65 18.02
C LYS A 476 -27.04 -15.61 19.01
N ARG A 477 -28.17 -15.12 18.55
CA ARG A 477 -29.41 -15.18 19.35
C ARG A 477 -29.83 -16.63 19.59
N GLU A 478 -30.13 -16.95 20.85
CA GLU A 478 -30.78 -18.21 21.18
C GLU A 478 -32.28 -18.11 20.82
N ASP A 479 -32.76 -19.05 20.05
CA ASP A 479 -34.20 -19.21 19.72
C ASP A 479 -34.71 -20.51 20.26
N PHE A 480 -35.76 -20.43 21.03
CA PHE A 480 -36.48 -21.56 21.60
C PHE A 480 -37.93 -21.15 21.87
N LEU A 481 -38.80 -22.12 22.08
CA LEU A 481 -40.22 -21.87 22.31
C LEU A 481 -40.45 -21.23 23.69
N SER A 482 -40.21 -19.91 23.76
CA SER A 482 -40.32 -19.11 24.99
C SER A 482 -41.79 -19.02 25.44
N PHE A 483 -42.01 -18.87 26.75
CA PHE A 483 -43.33 -18.59 27.31
C PHE A 483 -43.97 -17.29 26.79
N THR A 484 -43.19 -16.37 26.27
CA THR A 484 -43.64 -15.10 25.70
C THR A 484 -44.06 -15.20 24.23
N ASN A 485 -43.79 -16.33 23.58
CA ASN A 485 -44.17 -16.53 22.19
C ASN A 485 -45.69 -16.71 22.08
N GLU A 486 -46.33 -16.10 21.08
CA GLU A 486 -47.77 -16.11 20.85
C GLU A 486 -48.34 -17.53 20.82
N MET A 487 -47.65 -18.46 20.14
CA MET A 487 -48.03 -19.86 20.09
C MET A 487 -47.96 -20.53 21.48
N SER A 488 -46.93 -20.23 22.26
CA SER A 488 -46.79 -20.74 23.64
C SER A 488 -47.90 -20.24 24.55
N ILE A 489 -48.27 -18.98 24.44
CA ILE A 489 -49.36 -18.35 25.19
C ILE A 489 -50.69 -19.04 24.82
N PHE A 490 -50.94 -19.26 23.52
CA PHE A 490 -52.14 -19.95 23.06
C PHE A 490 -52.24 -21.37 23.64
N PHE A 491 -51.19 -22.19 23.49
CA PHE A 491 -51.20 -23.57 24.01
C PHE A 491 -51.27 -23.61 25.55
N SER A 492 -50.62 -22.70 26.24
CA SER A 492 -50.68 -22.59 27.70
C SER A 492 -52.09 -22.26 28.17
N ALA A 493 -52.73 -21.25 27.53
CA ALA A 493 -54.10 -20.87 27.87
C ALA A 493 -55.10 -22.00 27.59
N ALA A 494 -55.02 -22.64 26.43
CA ALA A 494 -55.86 -23.78 26.09
C ALA A 494 -55.68 -24.94 27.07
N SER A 495 -54.41 -25.28 27.39
CA SER A 495 -54.09 -26.33 28.35
C SER A 495 -54.62 -26.01 29.75
N ALA A 496 -54.53 -24.78 30.20
CA ALA A 496 -55.04 -24.33 31.49
C ALA A 496 -56.58 -24.43 31.55
N VAL A 497 -57.28 -24.00 30.49
CA VAL A 497 -58.73 -24.09 30.39
C VAL A 497 -59.20 -25.56 30.47
N PHE A 498 -58.60 -26.47 29.67
CA PHE A 498 -58.94 -27.88 29.70
C PHE A 498 -58.55 -28.56 31.01
N PHE A 499 -57.41 -28.19 31.61
CA PHE A 499 -57.04 -28.66 32.95
C PHE A 499 -58.08 -28.30 34.00
N LEU A 500 -58.54 -27.04 34.00
CA LEU A 500 -59.58 -26.56 34.92
C LEU A 500 -60.90 -27.28 34.65
N ALA A 501 -61.32 -27.50 33.41
CA ALA A 501 -62.50 -28.22 33.05
C ALA A 501 -62.48 -29.68 33.58
N VAL A 502 -61.37 -30.41 33.37
CA VAL A 502 -61.15 -31.72 33.88
C VAL A 502 -61.12 -31.74 35.42
N LEU A 503 -60.54 -30.74 36.06
CA LEU A 503 -60.52 -30.58 37.51
C LEU A 503 -61.94 -30.46 38.09
N VAL A 504 -62.79 -29.63 37.46
CA VAL A 504 -64.19 -29.48 37.84
C VAL A 504 -64.96 -30.79 37.69
N ILE A 505 -64.81 -31.49 36.54
CA ILE A 505 -65.44 -32.79 36.29
C ILE A 505 -64.99 -33.81 37.33
N LEU A 506 -63.69 -33.89 37.63
CA LEU A 506 -63.14 -34.75 38.66
C LEU A 506 -63.73 -34.43 40.03
N GLY A 507 -63.84 -33.15 40.38
CA GLY A 507 -64.44 -32.67 41.61
C GLY A 507 -65.89 -33.13 41.73
N VAL A 508 -66.72 -33.03 40.69
CA VAL A 508 -68.11 -33.52 40.62
C VAL A 508 -68.13 -35.04 40.81
N PHE A 509 -67.23 -35.77 40.15
CA PHE A 509 -67.15 -37.23 40.32
C PHE A 509 -66.72 -37.62 41.73
N ILE A 510 -65.91 -36.88 42.42
CA ILE A 510 -65.53 -37.13 43.81
C ILE A 510 -66.68 -36.80 44.74
N ALA A 511 -67.39 -35.71 44.55
CA ALA A 511 -68.49 -35.27 45.38
C ALA A 511 -69.68 -36.28 45.27
N HIS A 512 -69.92 -36.79 44.07
CA HIS A 512 -71.05 -37.72 43.79
C HIS A 512 -70.63 -39.19 43.64
N ARG A 513 -69.51 -39.56 44.23
CA ARG A 513 -68.85 -40.88 44.11
C ARG A 513 -69.73 -42.07 44.49
N GLU A 514 -70.76 -41.89 45.35
CA GLU A 514 -71.65 -42.95 45.82
C GLU A 514 -72.92 -43.08 44.96
N THR A 515 -73.13 -42.22 43.96
CA THR A 515 -74.29 -42.27 43.09
C THR A 515 -74.28 -43.51 42.17
N PRO A 516 -75.48 -44.11 41.85
CA PRO A 516 -75.55 -45.26 40.98
C PRO A 516 -74.91 -45.07 39.59
N ILE A 517 -74.96 -43.85 39.05
CA ILE A 517 -74.40 -43.48 37.75
C ILE A 517 -72.88 -43.62 37.75
N VAL A 518 -72.20 -43.08 38.78
CA VAL A 518 -70.72 -43.15 38.89
C VAL A 518 -70.28 -44.59 39.16
N ARG A 519 -71.02 -45.33 39.95
CA ARG A 519 -70.77 -46.77 40.17
C ARG A 519 -70.98 -47.61 38.90
N ALA A 520 -71.98 -47.34 38.10
CA ALA A 520 -72.24 -48.03 36.83
C ALA A 520 -71.13 -47.77 35.78
N ASN A 521 -70.50 -46.57 35.77
CA ASN A 521 -69.42 -46.22 34.89
C ASN A 521 -68.05 -46.75 35.33
N ASN A 522 -67.93 -47.64 36.23
CA ASN A 522 -66.70 -48.11 36.87
C ASN A 522 -65.87 -46.93 37.45
N ARG A 523 -66.18 -46.59 38.67
CA ARG A 523 -65.59 -45.47 39.43
C ARG A 523 -64.06 -45.39 39.29
N SER A 524 -63.34 -46.51 39.45
CA SER A 524 -61.90 -46.58 39.41
C SER A 524 -61.34 -46.11 38.05
N LEU A 525 -61.85 -46.66 36.95
CA LEU A 525 -61.43 -46.33 35.59
C LEU A 525 -61.73 -44.88 35.23
N SER A 526 -62.86 -44.35 35.69
CA SER A 526 -63.18 -42.94 35.44
C SER A 526 -62.20 -41.97 36.15
N PHE A 527 -61.81 -42.30 37.38
CA PHE A 527 -60.81 -41.56 38.11
C PHE A 527 -59.44 -41.65 37.44
N PHE A 528 -58.99 -42.85 37.05
CA PHE A 528 -57.69 -42.98 36.34
C PHE A 528 -57.67 -42.18 35.03
N LEU A 529 -58.78 -42.26 34.27
CA LEU A 529 -58.94 -41.52 33.04
C LEU A 529 -58.82 -39.98 33.24
N LEU A 530 -59.62 -39.45 34.19
CA LEU A 530 -59.64 -38.02 34.47
C LEU A 530 -58.30 -37.51 35.02
N VAL A 531 -57.67 -38.29 35.93
CA VAL A 531 -56.36 -37.95 36.45
C VAL A 531 -55.28 -37.97 35.35
N SER A 532 -55.29 -38.99 34.47
CA SER A 532 -54.33 -39.08 33.37
C SER A 532 -54.51 -37.96 32.34
N ILE A 533 -55.73 -37.59 31.97
CA ILE A 533 -56.02 -36.44 31.08
C ILE A 533 -55.55 -35.13 31.71
N LYS A 534 -55.86 -34.94 33.03
CA LYS A 534 -55.36 -33.74 33.76
C LYS A 534 -53.84 -33.61 33.73
N LEU A 535 -53.15 -34.76 33.98
CA LEU A 535 -51.67 -34.79 33.93
C LEU A 535 -51.16 -34.57 32.51
N SER A 536 -51.86 -35.07 31.47
CA SER A 536 -51.48 -34.80 30.08
C SER A 536 -51.57 -33.30 29.71
N PHE A 537 -52.60 -32.59 30.18
CA PHE A 537 -52.67 -31.16 30.00
C PHE A 537 -51.52 -30.41 30.76
N LEU A 538 -51.18 -30.89 31.96
CA LEU A 538 -50.07 -30.30 32.71
C LEU A 538 -48.73 -30.56 32.03
N SER A 539 -48.57 -31.68 31.31
CA SER A 539 -47.30 -32.00 30.62
C SER A 539 -47.00 -31.04 29.47
N VAL A 540 -47.98 -30.27 28.95
CA VAL A 540 -47.75 -29.24 27.90
C VAL A 540 -46.74 -28.21 28.37
N PHE A 541 -46.70 -27.85 29.65
CA PHE A 541 -45.74 -26.88 30.20
C PHE A 541 -44.28 -27.39 30.18
N LEU A 542 -44.05 -28.73 30.04
CA LEU A 542 -42.72 -29.29 29.85
C LEU A 542 -42.15 -29.09 28.45
N PHE A 543 -43.00 -28.76 27.48
CA PHE A 543 -42.62 -28.47 26.10
C PHE A 543 -42.26 -26.98 25.89
N LEU A 544 -42.60 -26.12 26.85
CA LEU A 544 -42.41 -24.70 26.80
C LEU A 544 -41.16 -24.28 27.61
N GLY A 545 -40.54 -23.20 27.19
CA GLY A 545 -39.32 -22.67 27.82
C GLY A 545 -38.05 -23.26 27.23
N ARG A 546 -36.89 -22.84 27.79
CA ARG A 546 -35.57 -23.29 27.34
C ARG A 546 -35.42 -24.80 27.56
N PRO A 547 -35.22 -25.60 26.50
CA PRO A 547 -34.96 -27.01 26.67
C PRO A 547 -33.68 -27.27 27.45
N VAL A 548 -33.74 -28.18 28.40
CA VAL A 548 -32.58 -28.75 29.11
C VAL A 548 -32.71 -30.27 29.08
N ASP A 549 -31.66 -31.03 29.27
CA ASP A 549 -31.66 -32.49 29.16
C ASP A 549 -32.78 -33.14 30.00
N ILE A 550 -32.98 -32.66 31.24
CA ILE A 550 -34.01 -33.14 32.13
C ILE A 550 -35.43 -32.90 31.56
N THR A 551 -35.70 -31.69 31.01
CA THR A 551 -37.01 -31.39 30.43
C THR A 551 -37.23 -32.17 29.14
N CYS A 552 -36.17 -32.40 28.34
CA CYS A 552 -36.26 -33.26 27.15
C CYS A 552 -36.63 -34.69 27.47
N MET A 553 -36.10 -35.28 28.54
CA MET A 553 -36.48 -36.60 29.01
C MET A 553 -37.90 -36.61 29.59
N LEU A 554 -38.24 -35.68 30.47
CA LEU A 554 -39.52 -35.66 31.19
C LEU A 554 -40.70 -35.41 30.27
N ARG A 555 -40.59 -34.57 29.24
CA ARG A 555 -41.75 -34.25 28.36
C ARG A 555 -42.30 -35.48 27.66
N ILE A 556 -41.44 -36.33 27.09
CA ILE A 556 -41.86 -37.49 26.32
C ILE A 556 -42.35 -38.59 27.25
N ILE A 557 -41.64 -38.88 28.36
CA ILE A 557 -42.00 -39.88 29.34
C ILE A 557 -43.35 -39.57 29.99
N THR A 558 -43.53 -38.32 30.47
CA THR A 558 -44.76 -37.89 31.14
C THR A 558 -45.95 -37.98 30.19
N PHE A 559 -45.79 -37.46 28.97
CA PHE A 559 -46.84 -37.52 27.96
C PHE A 559 -47.17 -39.00 27.58
N GLY A 560 -46.16 -39.82 27.28
CA GLY A 560 -46.31 -41.20 26.87
C GLY A 560 -47.04 -42.06 27.93
N ILE A 561 -46.61 -41.93 29.20
CA ILE A 561 -47.24 -42.69 30.32
C ILE A 561 -48.66 -42.19 30.57
N THR A 562 -48.88 -40.87 30.67
CA THR A 562 -50.24 -40.34 30.95
C THR A 562 -51.24 -40.65 29.83
N PHE A 563 -50.77 -40.52 28.56
CA PHE A 563 -51.56 -40.88 27.39
C PHE A 563 -51.91 -42.40 27.36
N SER A 564 -50.90 -43.23 27.64
CA SER A 564 -51.12 -44.67 27.72
C SER A 564 -52.16 -45.08 28.82
N ILE A 565 -52.07 -44.42 30.00
CA ILE A 565 -53.09 -44.67 31.08
C ILE A 565 -54.45 -44.18 30.61
N ALA A 566 -54.60 -43.10 29.92
CA ALA A 566 -55.89 -42.61 29.40
C ALA A 566 -56.50 -43.59 28.39
N VAL A 567 -55.68 -43.96 27.36
CA VAL A 567 -56.15 -44.92 26.33
C VAL A 567 -56.47 -46.28 26.90
N SER A 568 -55.63 -46.81 27.81
CA SER A 568 -55.85 -48.09 28.45
C SER A 568 -57.13 -48.10 29.36
N SER A 569 -57.39 -46.94 29.99
CA SER A 569 -58.63 -46.76 30.76
C SER A 569 -59.89 -46.80 29.87
N LEU A 570 -59.83 -46.20 28.68
CA LEU A 570 -60.91 -46.29 27.67
C LEU A 570 -61.06 -47.71 27.13
N LEU A 571 -59.90 -48.34 26.80
CA LEU A 571 -59.89 -49.73 26.35
C LEU A 571 -60.52 -50.69 27.41
N ALA A 572 -60.07 -50.49 28.66
CA ALA A 572 -60.66 -51.30 29.77
C ALA A 572 -62.17 -51.10 29.94
N LYS A 573 -62.68 -49.85 29.73
CA LYS A 573 -64.13 -49.60 29.70
C LYS A 573 -64.82 -50.35 28.58
N THR A 574 -64.31 -50.34 27.37
CA THR A 574 -64.88 -51.04 26.22
C THR A 574 -64.84 -52.55 26.39
N ILE A 575 -63.69 -53.07 26.89
CA ILE A 575 -63.58 -54.51 27.21
C ILE A 575 -64.63 -54.92 28.27
N MET A 576 -64.79 -54.12 29.33
CA MET A 576 -65.81 -54.38 30.36
C MET A 576 -67.21 -54.45 29.78
N VAL A 577 -67.56 -53.50 28.89
CA VAL A 577 -68.87 -53.51 28.21
C VAL A 577 -69.05 -54.81 27.38
N CYS A 578 -68.03 -55.15 26.58
CA CYS A 578 -68.07 -56.40 25.78
C CYS A 578 -68.16 -57.65 26.62
N VAL A 579 -67.42 -57.73 27.74
CA VAL A 579 -67.49 -58.87 28.67
C VAL A 579 -68.82 -58.89 29.36
N ALA A 580 -69.40 -57.75 29.74
CA ALA A 580 -70.76 -57.70 30.33
C ALA A 580 -71.80 -58.27 29.38
N PHE A 581 -71.80 -57.92 28.10
CA PHE A 581 -72.69 -58.49 27.10
C PHE A 581 -72.45 -59.98 26.87
N LYS A 582 -71.22 -60.46 26.87
CA LYS A 582 -70.96 -61.93 26.77
C LYS A 582 -71.35 -62.71 28.02
N ALA A 583 -71.31 -62.10 29.20
CA ALA A 583 -71.62 -62.67 30.48
C ALA A 583 -73.16 -62.80 30.72
N THR A 584 -74.00 -62.14 29.94
CA THR A 584 -75.46 -62.23 30.00
C THR A 584 -76.01 -63.59 29.51
N LYS A 585 -75.23 -64.39 28.76
CA LYS A 585 -75.63 -65.71 28.31
C LYS A 585 -75.61 -66.68 29.48
N PRO A 586 -76.70 -67.53 29.64
CA PRO A 586 -76.72 -68.50 30.69
C PRO A 586 -75.57 -69.51 30.58
N GLY A 587 -74.82 -69.78 31.68
CA GLY A 587 -73.70 -70.73 31.72
C GLY A 587 -72.36 -70.15 31.27
N SER A 588 -72.29 -68.89 30.98
CA SER A 588 -71.04 -68.24 30.49
C SER A 588 -69.93 -68.19 31.53
N SER A 589 -68.75 -68.73 31.22
CA SER A 589 -67.52 -68.66 32.04
C SER A 589 -67.05 -67.24 32.21
N TRP A 590 -67.46 -66.30 31.35
CA TRP A 590 -67.09 -64.89 31.37
C TRP A 590 -67.60 -64.13 32.59
N ARG A 591 -68.59 -64.71 33.33
CA ARG A 591 -69.14 -64.10 34.55
C ARG A 591 -68.13 -63.99 35.70
N LYS A 592 -67.08 -64.84 35.71
CA LYS A 592 -65.98 -64.80 36.67
C LYS A 592 -65.05 -63.62 36.45
N TRP A 593 -65.02 -63.09 35.23
CA TRP A 593 -64.17 -61.97 34.82
C TRP A 593 -64.87 -60.61 34.91
N LEU A 594 -66.09 -60.57 35.29
CA LEU A 594 -66.88 -59.36 35.46
C LEU A 594 -66.55 -58.73 36.80
N GLY A 595 -65.63 -57.66 36.77
CA GLY A 595 -65.27 -56.99 38.00
C GLY A 595 -64.19 -55.95 37.84
N VAL A 596 -64.03 -55.13 38.87
CA VAL A 596 -63.03 -54.04 38.93
C VAL A 596 -61.58 -54.54 38.76
N LYS A 597 -61.35 -55.81 39.15
CA LYS A 597 -60.02 -56.44 39.04
C LYS A 597 -59.54 -56.58 37.60
N LEU A 598 -60.38 -56.99 36.66
CA LEU A 598 -60.05 -57.14 35.26
C LEU A 598 -59.72 -55.80 34.65
N SER A 599 -60.55 -54.81 34.89
CA SER A 599 -60.32 -53.46 34.30
C SER A 599 -59.05 -52.78 34.82
N ASN A 600 -58.76 -52.89 36.10
CA ASN A 600 -57.51 -52.35 36.67
C ASN A 600 -56.27 -53.12 36.17
N SER A 601 -56.40 -54.46 35.98
CA SER A 601 -55.31 -55.28 35.40
C SER A 601 -54.97 -54.88 33.97
N VAL A 602 -56.00 -54.58 33.15
CA VAL A 602 -55.74 -54.07 31.76
C VAL A 602 -55.01 -52.78 31.76
N VAL A 603 -55.43 -51.79 32.59
CA VAL A 603 -54.74 -50.50 32.69
C VAL A 603 -53.30 -50.69 33.19
N LEU A 604 -53.12 -51.51 34.24
CA LEU A 604 -51.82 -51.79 34.82
C LEU A 604 -50.88 -52.48 33.81
N PHE A 605 -51.39 -53.49 33.09
CA PHE A 605 -50.61 -54.19 32.06
C PHE A 605 -50.19 -53.30 30.91
N CYS A 606 -51.09 -52.51 30.31
CA CYS A 606 -50.77 -51.60 29.23
C CYS A 606 -49.83 -50.49 29.70
N SER A 607 -50.06 -49.94 30.90
CA SER A 607 -49.19 -48.92 31.46
C SER A 607 -47.76 -49.43 31.77
N SER A 608 -47.67 -50.71 32.26
CA SER A 608 -46.38 -51.37 32.52
C SER A 608 -45.56 -51.55 31.22
N ILE A 609 -46.22 -51.94 30.12
CA ILE A 609 -45.56 -52.03 28.80
C ILE A 609 -45.01 -50.68 28.40
N GLN A 610 -45.83 -49.64 28.54
CA GLN A 610 -45.36 -48.28 28.18
C GLN A 610 -44.16 -47.81 29.06
N ILE A 611 -44.19 -48.12 30.36
CA ILE A 611 -43.08 -47.80 31.26
C ILE A 611 -41.82 -48.56 30.83
N ILE A 612 -41.95 -49.87 30.48
CA ILE A 612 -40.78 -50.63 29.99
C ILE A 612 -40.23 -50.04 28.71
N ILE A 613 -41.09 -49.67 27.75
CA ILE A 613 -40.68 -49.00 26.52
C ILE A 613 -39.94 -47.73 26.83
N CYS A 614 -40.48 -46.86 27.68
CA CYS A 614 -39.84 -45.63 28.09
C CYS A 614 -38.48 -45.87 28.76
N MET A 615 -38.38 -46.84 29.66
CA MET A 615 -37.13 -47.18 30.35
C MET A 615 -36.06 -47.74 29.40
N THR A 616 -36.50 -48.61 28.46
CA THR A 616 -35.60 -49.16 27.44
C THR A 616 -35.08 -48.08 26.52
N TRP A 617 -35.95 -47.17 26.09
CA TRP A 617 -35.58 -46.05 25.24
C TRP A 617 -34.60 -45.09 25.94
N LEU A 618 -34.85 -44.75 27.22
CA LEU A 618 -33.92 -43.94 28.01
C LEU A 618 -32.56 -44.62 28.21
N ALA A 619 -32.51 -45.95 28.30
CA ALA A 619 -31.27 -46.70 28.48
C ALA A 619 -30.45 -46.78 27.20
N ILE A 620 -31.10 -46.87 26.03
CA ILE A 620 -30.42 -47.03 24.73
C ILE A 620 -30.10 -45.69 24.06
N SER A 621 -31.04 -44.73 24.10
CA SER A 621 -30.92 -43.45 23.37
C SER A 621 -31.66 -42.34 24.14
N PRO A 622 -31.07 -41.84 25.23
CA PRO A 622 -31.68 -40.76 26.01
C PRO A 622 -31.80 -39.49 25.19
N PRO A 623 -32.92 -38.77 25.22
CA PRO A 623 -33.03 -37.47 24.58
C PRO A 623 -32.20 -36.44 25.34
N PHE A 624 -31.57 -35.57 24.57
CA PHE A 624 -30.69 -34.52 25.08
C PHE A 624 -30.95 -33.18 24.39
N GLN A 625 -30.44 -32.13 24.97
CA GLN A 625 -30.48 -30.79 24.39
C GLN A 625 -29.51 -30.72 23.21
N GLU A 626 -29.98 -30.28 22.04
CA GLU A 626 -29.18 -30.02 20.85
C GLU A 626 -29.25 -28.55 20.48
N LEU A 627 -28.07 -28.02 20.09
CA LEU A 627 -27.94 -26.69 19.55
C LEU A 627 -27.83 -26.77 18.03
N ASP A 628 -28.89 -26.44 17.33
CA ASP A 628 -28.89 -26.39 15.88
C ASP A 628 -28.38 -24.99 15.43
N ILE A 629 -27.17 -24.98 14.90
CA ILE A 629 -26.49 -23.80 14.39
C ILE A 629 -26.54 -23.66 12.87
N HIS A 630 -27.16 -24.67 12.18
CA HIS A 630 -27.09 -24.78 10.73
C HIS A 630 -28.41 -24.40 10.04
N THR A 631 -29.54 -24.69 10.65
CA THR A 631 -30.85 -24.49 10.03
C THR A 631 -31.21 -23.02 9.85
N SER A 632 -30.79 -22.14 10.77
CA SER A 632 -31.11 -20.72 10.70
C SER A 632 -29.83 -19.85 10.81
N PRO A 633 -29.49 -19.08 9.78
CA PRO A 633 -28.36 -18.18 9.83
C PRO A 633 -28.52 -17.12 10.95
N GLY A 634 -27.47 -16.91 11.76
CA GLY A 634 -27.47 -15.88 12.80
C GLY A 634 -28.21 -16.23 14.10
N THR A 635 -28.90 -17.38 14.19
CA THR A 635 -29.60 -17.84 15.40
C THR A 635 -29.16 -19.25 15.79
N ILE A 636 -29.23 -19.57 17.07
CA ILE A 636 -29.01 -20.91 17.61
C ILE A 636 -30.38 -21.42 18.03
N ILE A 637 -30.89 -22.40 17.31
CA ILE A 637 -32.15 -23.04 17.69
C ILE A 637 -31.85 -24.08 18.75
N ILE A 638 -32.40 -23.89 19.96
CA ILE A 638 -32.26 -24.84 21.05
C ILE A 638 -33.47 -25.81 21.01
N GLN A 639 -33.21 -27.05 20.67
CA GLN A 639 -34.21 -28.08 20.57
C GLN A 639 -33.81 -29.34 21.34
N CYS A 640 -34.79 -30.20 21.56
CA CYS A 640 -34.47 -31.52 22.09
C CYS A 640 -34.27 -32.49 20.93
N ASN A 641 -33.12 -33.14 20.90
CA ASN A 641 -32.90 -34.29 20.03
C ASN A 641 -33.55 -35.54 20.68
N GLU A 642 -34.46 -36.15 19.95
CA GLU A 642 -35.19 -37.33 20.43
C GLU A 642 -34.39 -38.63 20.30
N GLY A 643 -33.13 -38.54 19.87
CA GLY A 643 -32.29 -39.71 19.64
C GLY A 643 -32.83 -40.55 18.46
N SER A 644 -33.20 -41.81 18.70
CA SER A 644 -33.78 -42.64 17.66
C SER A 644 -35.33 -42.56 17.71
N ALA A 645 -35.93 -41.67 16.89
CA ALA A 645 -37.39 -41.55 16.75
C ALA A 645 -38.06 -42.87 16.24
N ILE A 646 -37.29 -43.74 15.58
CA ILE A 646 -37.77 -45.03 15.07
C ILE A 646 -37.83 -46.08 16.20
N GLY A 647 -37.06 -45.92 17.25
CA GLY A 647 -36.98 -46.83 18.38
C GLY A 647 -38.11 -46.64 19.41
N PHE A 648 -38.82 -45.51 19.36
CA PHE A 648 -39.95 -45.17 20.23
C PHE A 648 -41.28 -45.42 19.52
#